data_97b7107c5fbc4956477cfdcb11c06b20
#
_entry.id   97b7107c5fbc4956477cfdcb11c06b20
#
_cell.length_a   1.000
_cell.length_b   1.000
_cell.length_c   1.000
_cell.angle_alpha   90.00
_cell.angle_beta   90.00
_cell.angle_gamma   90.00
#
_symmetry.space_group_name_H-M   'P 1'
#
loop_
_entity.id
_entity.type
_entity.pdbx_description
1 polymer ?
#
loop_
_entity_poly.entity_id
_entity_poly.type
_entity_poly.pdbx_seq_one_letter_code
_entity_poly.pdbx_strand_id
1 'polypeptide(L)'
;MTKIIGFLITLIILFESVPAAFQPALTVDASDILGESTTRATGFLYGLAEKEVPSSAITNALKISSVSQKVPDGLQHPTGDIDHIQGQLESCDYIVTYLQDSFDTWYYCHKEIMDMRVEGTYDWKEFLYERYLPIVEEKVKHLEAQPYKDRLVYCIFNECDNAIWFGNYIDGNVHYDETGRQNFYEAWKITYDFIKSMAPDAKIGGPGFCDYETGKITGFMQYTAENNCVPEIMIWHELAYWSIPDWHLHYEDYRRIEKEYGIAELPIIVTEYGEPEECGNPAAMLHYIIAMEKTGIWGNMAYWRLSNNLNDTTADDNSPNSNWWLYRRYAEMKGQQRLAVNSKTQNKYEPKDRLDGFATLSENSDTVNMIITGSDKSFNVKVRNLSDTLLNDNVTVKIETVYYEGLTGIVSAPTLLRQYNAKVASGNLNITVPGTDKDAVYFVTVSPKDENAQIIRNTNIPKRYEFENGRLKGDAYTYDSWYATTGELKGMVGGMEKDGDGVKLNFTVKKGGLYNLHIIFGKHNDSGVPHGRDYAKVRMIIDGKEEIISLENTVKSECTSKFTVMKSLPAGIHTIEFYNCEGTYVLDSMLVSPYEAPIEIPVLNDSDNRYYAIAPHDGYYSLLSNHSGEISIDGALGSVENLDIVYLRRGVNEITFGGEFRLFAVTAKAFSKTIKAEDITLSGKAQLLTDKYGVTYIDNISDLGGKAEFNVNVPSDGDYRVTVLYANNSEGGYHDYNVDLIERYMTVTVGGKSQDVFTRNTCSNFTYKTMTFNLSLSEGDNLITLTNSGNYKFHNREAFAPQIAELTINSLS
;
A
#
# COMPACT_ATOMS: atom_id res chain seq x y z
N MET A 1 -87.87 -27.03 14.09
CA MET A 1 -86.84 -26.04 13.99
C MET A 1 -85.52 -26.64 14.42
N THR A 2 -84.87 -27.23 13.53
CA THR A 2 -83.70 -28.06 13.72
C THR A 2 -82.43 -27.18 13.51
N LYS A 3 -81.66 -27.02 14.55
CA LYS A 3 -80.40 -26.34 14.47
C LYS A 3 -79.33 -27.29 13.87
N ILE A 4 -78.77 -26.96 12.68
CA ILE A 4 -77.61 -27.59 12.11
C ILE A 4 -76.38 -26.85 12.59
N ILE A 5 -75.55 -27.53 13.37
CA ILE A 5 -74.23 -27.07 13.78
C ILE A 5 -73.26 -27.54 12.70
N GLY A 6 -72.77 -26.58 11.90
CA GLY A 6 -71.70 -26.83 10.97
C GLY A 6 -70.34 -26.81 11.68
N PHE A 7 -69.64 -27.93 11.60
CA PHE A 7 -68.21 -28.02 12.02
C PHE A 7 -67.34 -27.50 10.91
N LEU A 8 -66.77 -26.34 11.13
CA LEU A 8 -65.70 -25.78 10.22
C LEU A 8 -64.37 -26.44 10.62
N ILE A 9 -63.94 -27.42 9.84
CA ILE A 9 -62.57 -27.93 9.96
C ILE A 9 -61.63 -26.92 9.22
N THR A 10 -60.91 -26.10 9.98
CA THR A 10 -59.89 -25.28 9.48
C THR A 10 -58.64 -26.13 9.23
N LEU A 11 -58.41 -26.49 7.99
CA LEU A 11 -57.18 -27.17 7.55
C LEU A 11 -56.04 -26.13 7.57
N ILE A 12 -55.24 -26.12 8.62
CA ILE A 12 -54.02 -25.36 8.66
C ILE A 12 -53.00 -26.14 7.79
N ILE A 13 -52.82 -25.74 6.55
CA ILE A 13 -51.70 -26.19 5.73
C ILE A 13 -50.48 -25.47 6.27
N LEU A 14 -49.67 -26.15 7.08
CA LEU A 14 -48.31 -25.78 7.37
C LEU A 14 -47.52 -25.85 6.04
N PHE A 15 -47.38 -24.71 5.36
CA PHE A 15 -46.29 -24.58 4.38
C PHE A 15 -44.99 -24.69 5.17
N GLU A 16 -44.42 -25.87 5.26
CA GLU A 16 -42.99 -25.97 5.48
C GLU A 16 -42.36 -25.16 4.38
N SER A 17 -41.77 -24.01 4.71
CA SER A 17 -40.94 -23.25 3.79
C SER A 17 -39.83 -24.17 3.33
N VAL A 18 -39.93 -24.66 2.08
CA VAL A 18 -38.83 -25.33 1.43
C VAL A 18 -37.64 -24.39 1.57
N PRO A 19 -36.51 -24.80 2.20
CA PRO A 19 -35.37 -23.94 2.33
C PRO A 19 -35.01 -23.42 0.92
N ALA A 20 -34.91 -22.10 0.78
CA ALA A 20 -34.51 -21.52 -0.51
C ALA A 20 -33.26 -22.26 -0.99
N ALA A 21 -33.32 -22.81 -2.20
CA ALA A 21 -32.21 -23.56 -2.73
C ALA A 21 -30.94 -22.72 -2.69
N PHE A 22 -29.86 -23.30 -2.18
CA PHE A 22 -28.58 -22.61 -2.10
C PHE A 22 -28.17 -22.15 -3.52
N GLN A 23 -28.14 -20.84 -3.73
CA GLN A 23 -27.78 -20.22 -5.00
C GLN A 23 -26.38 -19.59 -4.83
N PRO A 24 -25.34 -20.18 -5.42
CA PRO A 24 -24.01 -19.61 -5.34
C PRO A 24 -23.91 -18.36 -6.20
N ALA A 25 -23.34 -17.29 -5.64
CA ALA A 25 -22.91 -16.10 -6.37
C ALA A 25 -21.56 -16.36 -7.04
N LEU A 26 -20.69 -17.11 -6.35
CA LEU A 26 -19.40 -17.58 -6.84
C LEU A 26 -19.32 -19.10 -6.80
N THR A 27 -18.66 -19.68 -7.82
CA THR A 27 -18.31 -21.11 -7.84
C THR A 27 -16.82 -21.25 -8.06
N VAL A 28 -16.14 -21.97 -7.15
CA VAL A 28 -14.73 -22.35 -7.23
C VAL A 28 -14.67 -23.83 -7.58
N ASP A 29 -13.87 -24.18 -8.59
CA ASP A 29 -13.71 -25.56 -9.05
C ASP A 29 -12.33 -26.10 -8.70
N ALA A 30 -12.25 -27.00 -7.71
CA ALA A 30 -11.00 -27.57 -7.26
C ALA A 30 -10.31 -28.52 -8.25
N SER A 31 -11.01 -28.94 -9.32
CA SER A 31 -10.46 -29.77 -10.38
C SER A 31 -10.02 -29.01 -11.63
N ASP A 32 -10.41 -27.73 -11.74
CA ASP A 32 -10.07 -26.88 -12.89
C ASP A 32 -8.89 -25.97 -12.54
N ILE A 33 -7.68 -26.48 -12.79
CA ILE A 33 -6.42 -25.84 -12.43
C ILE A 33 -5.95 -25.00 -13.63
N LEU A 34 -5.73 -23.69 -13.37
CA LEU A 34 -5.36 -22.68 -14.36
C LEU A 34 -3.85 -22.35 -14.41
N GLY A 35 -3.03 -23.14 -13.71
CA GLY A 35 -1.60 -22.88 -13.51
C GLY A 35 -1.27 -22.50 -12.08
N GLU A 36 -0.08 -21.93 -11.85
CA GLU A 36 0.36 -21.48 -10.53
C GLU A 36 0.05 -20.00 -10.29
N SER A 37 -0.14 -19.61 -9.03
CA SER A 37 -0.21 -18.22 -8.61
C SER A 37 1.20 -17.62 -8.59
N THR A 38 1.38 -16.47 -9.24
CA THR A 38 2.71 -15.92 -9.54
C THR A 38 3.10 -14.72 -8.70
N THR A 39 2.14 -14.02 -8.09
CA THR A 39 2.27 -12.71 -7.44
C THR A 39 2.72 -11.56 -8.36
N ARG A 40 2.58 -11.70 -9.68
CA ARG A 40 2.97 -10.69 -10.69
C ARG A 40 2.25 -9.36 -10.55
N ALA A 41 1.09 -9.34 -9.91
CA ALA A 41 0.33 -8.12 -9.64
C ALA A 41 0.87 -7.31 -8.45
N THR A 42 1.87 -7.81 -7.72
CA THR A 42 2.47 -7.07 -6.60
C THR A 42 3.62 -6.21 -7.13
N GLY A 43 3.31 -5.06 -7.66
CA GLY A 43 4.28 -4.12 -8.18
C GLY A 43 3.87 -2.66 -7.94
N PHE A 44 4.85 -1.74 -7.91
CA PHE A 44 4.65 -0.36 -7.52
C PHE A 44 5.49 0.61 -8.36
N LEU A 45 4.89 1.74 -8.75
CA LEU A 45 5.57 2.87 -9.36
C LEU A 45 5.98 3.87 -8.28
N TYR A 46 7.26 4.19 -8.13
CA TYR A 46 7.79 5.15 -7.13
C TYR A 46 7.28 4.92 -5.71
N GLY A 47 6.93 3.68 -5.39
CA GLY A 47 6.38 3.32 -4.09
C GLY A 47 7.40 3.23 -2.96
N LEU A 48 8.69 3.21 -3.30
CA LEU A 48 9.83 3.12 -2.39
C LEU A 48 10.64 4.42 -2.45
N ALA A 49 11.06 4.92 -1.29
CA ALA A 49 11.82 6.16 -1.21
C ALA A 49 13.30 5.94 -0.98
N GLU A 50 13.62 5.45 0.22
CA GLU A 50 14.97 5.32 0.72
C GLU A 50 15.11 4.00 1.47
N LYS A 51 16.31 3.70 1.93
CA LYS A 51 16.57 2.51 2.74
C LYS A 51 15.65 2.47 3.95
N GLU A 52 14.91 1.35 4.10
CA GLU A 52 13.92 1.13 5.17
C GLU A 52 12.72 2.12 5.16
N VAL A 53 12.45 2.79 4.05
CA VAL A 53 11.25 3.62 3.87
C VAL A 53 10.56 3.31 2.54
N PRO A 54 9.46 2.52 2.54
CA PRO A 54 8.94 1.69 3.64
C PRO A 54 9.92 0.59 4.07
N SER A 55 9.74 0.05 5.27
CA SER A 55 10.68 -0.92 5.84
C SER A 55 10.80 -2.21 5.02
N SER A 56 11.96 -2.87 5.09
CA SER A 56 12.17 -4.18 4.47
C SER A 56 11.18 -5.23 4.98
N ALA A 57 10.80 -5.17 6.26
CA ALA A 57 9.83 -6.10 6.84
C ALA A 57 8.44 -5.99 6.16
N ILE A 58 7.95 -4.76 5.93
CA ILE A 58 6.62 -4.55 5.32
C ILE A 58 6.60 -4.85 3.83
N THR A 59 7.72 -4.59 3.12
CA THR A 59 7.84 -4.81 1.68
C THR A 59 8.08 -6.28 1.33
N ASN A 60 9.01 -6.94 2.04
CA ASN A 60 9.34 -8.35 1.80
C ASN A 60 8.17 -9.28 2.15
N ALA A 61 7.35 -8.91 3.14
CA ALA A 61 6.12 -9.64 3.44
C ALA A 61 5.11 -9.68 2.26
N LEU A 62 5.18 -8.74 1.33
CA LEU A 62 4.32 -8.68 0.14
C LEU A 62 4.86 -9.49 -1.05
N LYS A 63 6.13 -9.92 -0.99
CA LYS A 63 6.81 -10.60 -2.12
C LYS A 63 6.69 -9.77 -3.42
N ILE A 64 7.13 -8.51 -3.36
CA ILE A 64 7.09 -7.58 -4.50
C ILE A 64 7.75 -8.23 -5.71
N SER A 65 7.03 -8.27 -6.84
CA SER A 65 7.49 -8.93 -8.07
C SER A 65 8.12 -7.97 -9.08
N SER A 66 7.70 -6.70 -9.06
CA SER A 66 8.28 -5.68 -9.94
C SER A 66 8.13 -4.28 -9.33
N VAL A 67 9.01 -3.37 -9.73
CA VAL A 67 8.91 -1.95 -9.41
C VAL A 67 9.29 -1.12 -10.63
N SER A 68 8.72 0.09 -10.71
CA SER A 68 9.20 1.15 -11.60
C SER A 68 9.75 2.28 -10.73
N GLN A 69 11.02 2.59 -10.90
CA GLN A 69 11.75 3.52 -10.02
C GLN A 69 12.68 4.43 -10.80
N LYS A 70 13.01 5.54 -10.19
CA LYS A 70 13.92 6.56 -10.69
C LYS A 70 15.35 6.00 -10.85
N VAL A 71 16.04 6.43 -11.90
CA VAL A 71 17.49 6.21 -12.02
C VAL A 71 18.25 6.88 -10.86
N PRO A 72 19.46 6.38 -10.50
CA PRO A 72 20.30 7.04 -9.52
C PRO A 72 20.55 8.52 -9.87
N ASP A 73 20.46 9.39 -8.86
CA ASP A 73 20.59 10.85 -9.02
C ASP A 73 19.62 11.49 -10.03
N GLY A 74 18.54 10.81 -10.39
CA GLY A 74 17.50 11.38 -11.26
C GLY A 74 16.80 12.58 -10.62
N LEU A 75 16.33 13.51 -11.45
CA LEU A 75 15.76 14.79 -10.98
C LEU A 75 14.24 14.83 -11.01
N GLN A 76 13.58 13.84 -11.62
CA GLN A 76 12.11 13.80 -11.71
C GLN A 76 11.46 13.76 -10.32
N HIS A 77 11.97 12.93 -9.41
CA HIS A 77 11.54 12.83 -8.02
C HIS A 77 12.70 13.05 -7.06
N PRO A 78 12.46 13.63 -5.87
CA PRO A 78 13.51 13.91 -4.91
C PRO A 78 14.08 12.67 -4.23
N THR A 79 13.32 11.58 -4.16
CA THR A 79 13.68 10.30 -3.53
C THR A 79 13.41 9.13 -4.46
N GLY A 80 13.71 7.91 -4.04
CA GLY A 80 13.38 6.70 -4.80
C GLY A 80 14.46 6.21 -5.76
N ASP A 81 15.73 6.55 -5.50
CA ASP A 81 16.85 6.01 -6.26
C ASP A 81 16.95 4.49 -6.10
N ILE A 82 17.05 3.77 -7.20
CA ILE A 82 17.09 2.31 -7.17
C ILE A 82 18.28 1.75 -6.40
N ASP A 83 19.38 2.49 -6.28
CA ASP A 83 20.54 2.08 -5.49
C ASP A 83 20.26 2.02 -3.99
N HIS A 84 19.30 2.83 -3.50
CA HIS A 84 19.01 2.97 -2.07
C HIS A 84 18.05 1.91 -1.52
N ILE A 85 17.24 1.28 -2.39
CA ILE A 85 16.08 0.48 -2.01
C ILE A 85 16.27 -1.04 -2.14
N GLN A 86 17.49 -1.52 -2.39
CA GLN A 86 17.74 -2.92 -2.73
C GLN A 86 17.34 -3.92 -1.61
N GLY A 87 17.43 -3.52 -0.34
CA GLY A 87 17.02 -4.34 0.80
C GLY A 87 15.52 -4.62 0.86
N GLN A 88 14.70 -3.80 0.20
CA GLN A 88 13.26 -3.90 0.16
C GLN A 88 12.73 -4.72 -1.04
N LEU A 89 13.63 -5.25 -1.89
CA LEU A 89 13.32 -5.91 -3.17
C LEU A 89 13.83 -7.35 -3.24
N GLU A 90 13.75 -8.09 -2.12
CA GLU A 90 14.29 -9.46 -2.05
C GLU A 90 13.68 -10.39 -3.12
N SER A 91 12.37 -10.34 -3.33
CA SER A 91 11.63 -11.22 -4.24
C SER A 91 11.35 -10.63 -5.62
N CYS A 92 11.92 -9.46 -5.95
CA CYS A 92 11.61 -8.72 -7.17
C CYS A 92 12.23 -9.38 -8.41
N ASP A 93 11.39 -9.67 -9.41
CA ASP A 93 11.82 -10.22 -10.71
C ASP A 93 12.36 -9.12 -11.62
N TYR A 94 11.70 -7.95 -11.64
CA TYR A 94 12.04 -6.83 -12.53
C TYR A 94 12.10 -5.50 -11.79
N ILE A 95 13.15 -4.74 -12.04
CA ILE A 95 13.31 -3.36 -11.62
C ILE A 95 13.33 -2.50 -12.89
N VAL A 96 12.20 -1.90 -13.22
CA VAL A 96 12.09 -0.98 -14.35
C VAL A 96 12.64 0.37 -13.92
N THR A 97 13.56 0.92 -14.70
CA THR A 97 14.09 2.26 -14.46
C THR A 97 13.82 3.16 -15.66
N TYR A 98 13.24 4.33 -15.36
CA TYR A 98 12.95 5.33 -16.38
C TYR A 98 14.18 6.20 -16.60
N LEU A 99 14.87 6.05 -17.75
CA LEU A 99 16.07 6.83 -18.03
C LEU A 99 15.80 8.33 -18.18
N GLN A 100 14.58 8.71 -18.60
CA GLN A 100 14.15 10.10 -18.68
C GLN A 100 14.00 10.77 -17.31
N ASP A 101 13.88 10.03 -16.22
CA ASP A 101 13.84 10.57 -14.84
C ASP A 101 15.14 11.28 -14.45
N SER A 102 16.18 11.18 -15.27
CA SER A 102 17.38 12.02 -15.16
C SER A 102 17.09 13.53 -15.31
N PHE A 103 15.96 13.87 -15.93
CA PHE A 103 15.54 15.26 -16.11
C PHE A 103 14.53 15.67 -15.06
N ASP A 104 14.52 16.97 -14.71
CA ASP A 104 13.54 17.55 -13.83
C ASP A 104 12.23 17.87 -14.58
N THR A 105 11.21 18.23 -13.83
CA THR A 105 9.87 18.61 -14.28
C THR A 105 9.15 17.58 -15.16
N TRP A 106 7.85 17.39 -14.86
CA TRP A 106 6.98 16.51 -15.61
C TRP A 106 6.82 17.00 -17.05
N TYR A 107 6.77 16.14 -17.87
CA TYR A 107 7.25 15.58 -19.11
C TYR A 107 8.74 15.85 -19.39
N TYR A 108 9.61 15.65 -18.41
CA TYR A 108 11.06 15.58 -18.63
C TYR A 108 11.62 16.78 -19.40
N CYS A 109 11.94 17.86 -18.72
CA CYS A 109 12.32 19.17 -19.30
C CYS A 109 11.19 19.88 -20.11
N HIS A 110 9.93 19.59 -19.85
CA HIS A 110 8.82 20.15 -20.63
C HIS A 110 8.96 21.65 -20.88
N LYS A 111 9.17 22.43 -19.83
CA LYS A 111 9.24 23.89 -19.97
C LYS A 111 10.38 24.33 -20.88
N GLU A 112 11.58 23.77 -20.70
CA GLU A 112 12.76 24.10 -21.51
C GLU A 112 12.51 23.77 -22.99
N ILE A 113 11.99 22.57 -23.26
CA ILE A 113 11.72 22.12 -24.62
C ILE A 113 10.65 23.00 -25.29
N MET A 114 9.60 23.35 -24.56
CA MET A 114 8.54 24.21 -25.10
C MET A 114 9.04 25.63 -25.37
N ASP A 115 9.88 26.20 -24.50
CA ASP A 115 10.54 27.51 -24.76
C ASP A 115 11.38 27.45 -26.05
N MET A 116 12.21 26.40 -26.22
CA MET A 116 12.99 26.20 -27.45
C MET A 116 12.11 26.02 -28.71
N ARG A 117 10.98 25.33 -28.59
CA ARG A 117 10.03 25.18 -29.71
C ARG A 117 9.38 26.49 -30.12
N VAL A 118 9.02 27.30 -29.14
CA VAL A 118 8.46 28.66 -29.40
C VAL A 118 9.51 29.56 -30.06
N GLU A 119 10.77 29.45 -29.69
CA GLU A 119 11.91 30.18 -30.28
C GLU A 119 12.33 29.63 -31.65
N GLY A 120 11.85 28.44 -32.03
CA GLY A 120 12.22 27.77 -33.29
C GLY A 120 13.62 27.18 -33.25
N THR A 121 14.19 26.92 -32.08
CA THR A 121 15.54 26.40 -31.85
C THR A 121 15.58 24.93 -31.50
N TYR A 122 14.43 24.30 -31.26
CA TYR A 122 14.38 22.89 -30.86
C TYR A 122 14.57 21.94 -32.03
N ASP A 123 15.62 21.11 -31.96
CA ASP A 123 15.82 19.95 -32.81
C ASP A 123 15.90 18.70 -31.92
N TRP A 124 14.96 17.76 -32.10
CA TRP A 124 14.92 16.57 -31.26
C TRP A 124 16.14 15.64 -31.43
N LYS A 125 16.78 15.63 -32.64
CA LYS A 125 17.98 14.83 -32.86
C LYS A 125 19.16 15.43 -32.12
N GLU A 126 19.35 16.76 -32.22
CA GLU A 126 20.38 17.47 -31.46
C GLU A 126 20.21 17.26 -29.98
N PHE A 127 18.96 17.41 -29.45
CA PHE A 127 18.67 17.16 -28.04
C PHE A 127 18.97 15.71 -27.64
N LEU A 128 18.62 14.72 -28.47
CA LEU A 128 18.91 13.32 -28.25
C LEU A 128 20.42 13.06 -28.12
N TYR A 129 21.23 13.53 -29.12
CA TYR A 129 22.64 13.26 -29.15
C TYR A 129 23.46 14.07 -28.14
N GLU A 130 23.11 15.34 -27.92
CA GLU A 130 23.93 16.24 -27.10
C GLU A 130 23.49 16.21 -25.60
N ARG A 131 22.27 15.87 -25.32
CA ARG A 131 21.72 15.91 -23.95
C ARG A 131 21.36 14.53 -23.40
N TYR A 132 20.63 13.72 -24.14
CA TYR A 132 20.07 12.48 -23.62
C TYR A 132 21.02 11.30 -23.65
N LEU A 133 21.63 11.00 -24.80
CA LEU A 133 22.55 9.85 -24.92
C LEU A 133 23.76 9.91 -23.98
N PRO A 134 24.39 11.06 -23.69
CA PRO A 134 25.42 11.14 -22.65
C PRO A 134 24.94 10.72 -21.26
N ILE A 135 23.70 11.09 -20.89
CA ILE A 135 23.07 10.68 -19.64
C ILE A 135 22.79 9.16 -19.66
N VAL A 136 22.24 8.65 -20.76
CA VAL A 136 22.01 7.21 -20.94
C VAL A 136 23.31 6.43 -20.78
N GLU A 137 24.42 6.92 -21.35
CA GLU A 137 25.73 6.29 -21.20
C GLU A 137 26.17 6.23 -19.73
N GLU A 138 26.06 7.34 -19.03
CA GLU A 138 26.43 7.43 -17.61
C GLU A 138 25.61 6.45 -16.76
N LYS A 139 24.26 6.50 -16.90
CA LYS A 139 23.34 5.70 -16.07
C LYS A 139 23.46 4.20 -16.39
N VAL A 140 23.52 3.82 -17.67
CA VAL A 140 23.68 2.41 -18.06
C VAL A 140 25.01 1.85 -17.58
N LYS A 141 26.13 2.57 -17.74
CA LYS A 141 27.44 2.13 -17.23
C LYS A 141 27.43 1.95 -15.71
N HIS A 142 26.79 2.85 -14.96
CA HIS A 142 26.67 2.75 -13.52
C HIS A 142 25.85 1.53 -13.13
N LEU A 143 24.68 1.34 -13.73
CA LEU A 143 23.72 0.31 -13.39
C LEU A 143 24.19 -1.11 -13.80
N GLU A 144 24.88 -1.24 -14.93
CA GLU A 144 25.48 -2.53 -15.36
C GLU A 144 26.62 -2.99 -14.45
N ALA A 145 27.19 -2.09 -13.64
CA ALA A 145 28.18 -2.44 -12.63
C ALA A 145 27.56 -2.93 -11.30
N GLN A 146 26.23 -2.83 -11.13
CA GLN A 146 25.56 -3.17 -9.89
C GLN A 146 25.27 -4.67 -9.76
N PRO A 147 25.22 -5.22 -8.52
CA PRO A 147 24.95 -6.65 -8.30
C PRO A 147 23.54 -7.08 -8.69
N TYR A 148 22.61 -6.15 -8.84
CA TYR A 148 21.21 -6.39 -9.20
C TYR A 148 20.91 -6.19 -10.71
N LYS A 149 21.90 -5.98 -11.54
CA LYS A 149 21.76 -5.68 -12.98
C LYS A 149 20.89 -6.68 -13.76
N ASP A 150 20.92 -7.95 -13.40
CA ASP A 150 20.16 -8.98 -14.09
C ASP A 150 18.63 -8.83 -13.95
N ARG A 151 18.18 -8.01 -12.97
CA ARG A 151 16.78 -7.65 -12.76
C ARG A 151 16.37 -6.35 -13.45
N LEU A 152 17.34 -5.55 -13.93
CA LEU A 152 17.07 -4.25 -14.53
C LEU A 152 16.35 -4.35 -15.86
N VAL A 153 15.42 -3.42 -16.07
CA VAL A 153 14.75 -3.14 -17.35
C VAL A 153 14.85 -1.64 -17.60
N TYR A 154 15.52 -1.27 -18.68
CA TYR A 154 15.64 0.13 -19.07
C TYR A 154 14.43 0.58 -19.87
N CYS A 155 13.53 1.34 -19.26
CA CYS A 155 12.48 2.07 -19.96
C CYS A 155 13.13 3.34 -20.54
N ILE A 156 13.42 3.31 -21.83
CA ILE A 156 14.22 4.39 -22.45
C ILE A 156 13.39 5.64 -22.73
N PHE A 157 12.06 5.48 -22.92
CA PHE A 157 11.13 6.59 -23.06
C PHE A 157 9.83 6.24 -22.33
N ASN A 158 9.34 7.18 -21.54
CA ASN A 158 8.06 7.07 -20.85
C ASN A 158 7.06 8.07 -21.42
N GLU A 159 5.85 7.62 -21.71
CA GLU A 159 4.75 8.43 -22.24
C GLU A 159 5.14 9.32 -23.43
N CYS A 160 5.94 8.77 -24.33
CA CYS A 160 6.44 9.51 -25.50
C CYS A 160 5.33 9.96 -26.47
N ASP A 161 4.14 9.36 -26.37
CA ASP A 161 2.95 9.75 -27.12
C ASP A 161 2.26 11.01 -26.59
N ASN A 162 2.72 11.59 -25.46
CA ASN A 162 2.42 12.96 -25.08
C ASN A 162 3.08 14.00 -26.01
N ALA A 163 3.99 13.55 -26.86
CA ALA A 163 4.63 14.26 -27.96
C ALA A 163 5.69 15.33 -27.60
N ILE A 164 5.98 15.62 -26.35
CA ILE A 164 6.84 16.75 -25.96
C ILE A 164 8.23 16.70 -26.60
N TRP A 165 8.86 15.53 -26.62
CA TRP A 165 10.20 15.38 -27.19
C TRP A 165 10.17 15.23 -28.72
N PHE A 166 9.26 14.41 -29.24
CA PHE A 166 9.32 13.92 -30.63
C PHE A 166 8.21 14.48 -31.52
N GLY A 167 7.16 15.05 -30.91
CA GLY A 167 6.00 15.52 -31.63
C GLY A 167 6.28 16.67 -32.60
N ASN A 168 5.40 16.79 -33.57
CA ASN A 168 5.41 17.88 -34.52
C ASN A 168 4.82 19.14 -33.88
N TYR A 169 5.53 20.26 -33.95
CA TYR A 169 5.09 21.53 -33.36
C TYR A 169 4.38 22.38 -34.43
N ILE A 170 3.07 22.53 -34.31
CA ILE A 170 2.20 23.26 -35.26
C ILE A 170 1.25 24.15 -34.46
N ASP A 171 1.11 25.42 -34.87
CA ASP A 171 0.16 26.38 -34.29
C ASP A 171 0.24 26.50 -32.76
N GLY A 172 1.45 26.43 -32.22
CA GLY A 172 1.67 26.58 -30.78
C GLY A 172 1.45 25.29 -29.96
N ASN A 173 1.14 24.17 -30.60
CA ASN A 173 0.89 22.88 -29.96
C ASN A 173 1.83 21.79 -30.49
N VAL A 174 2.06 20.80 -29.67
CA VAL A 174 2.84 19.59 -30.05
C VAL A 174 1.87 18.45 -30.33
N HIS A 175 2.07 17.77 -31.46
CA HIS A 175 1.18 16.72 -31.94
C HIS A 175 1.95 15.41 -32.15
N TYR A 176 1.42 14.29 -31.63
CA TYR A 176 1.87 12.93 -31.93
C TYR A 176 1.21 12.43 -33.21
N ASP A 177 1.45 13.19 -34.30
CA ASP A 177 1.00 12.85 -35.65
C ASP A 177 1.96 11.86 -36.34
N GLU A 178 1.81 11.65 -37.64
CA GLU A 178 2.70 10.76 -38.42
C GLU A 178 4.17 11.18 -38.30
N THR A 179 4.46 12.50 -38.32
CA THR A 179 5.83 13.02 -38.17
C THR A 179 6.37 12.74 -36.77
N GLY A 180 5.57 13.00 -35.73
CA GLY A 180 5.94 12.73 -34.34
C GLY A 180 6.20 11.25 -34.10
N ARG A 181 5.37 10.36 -34.65
CA ARG A 181 5.60 8.90 -34.58
C ARG A 181 6.90 8.47 -35.23
N GLN A 182 7.19 8.98 -36.43
CA GLN A 182 8.44 8.64 -37.14
C GLN A 182 9.66 9.16 -36.38
N ASN A 183 9.60 10.37 -35.80
CA ASN A 183 10.66 10.89 -34.96
C ASN A 183 10.91 9.99 -33.75
N PHE A 184 9.85 9.58 -33.07
CA PHE A 184 9.93 8.66 -31.94
C PHE A 184 10.54 7.31 -32.34
N TYR A 185 10.11 6.71 -33.43
CA TYR A 185 10.62 5.43 -33.88
C TYR A 185 12.12 5.50 -34.23
N GLU A 186 12.55 6.60 -34.87
CA GLU A 186 13.96 6.82 -35.14
C GLU A 186 14.77 7.02 -33.85
N ALA A 187 14.24 7.80 -32.89
CA ALA A 187 14.88 8.00 -31.59
C ALA A 187 14.97 6.69 -30.80
N TRP A 188 13.91 5.86 -30.84
CA TRP A 188 13.92 4.52 -30.26
C TRP A 188 15.07 3.67 -30.79
N LYS A 189 15.18 3.57 -32.12
CA LYS A 189 16.23 2.78 -32.78
C LYS A 189 17.62 3.26 -32.40
N ILE A 190 17.86 4.59 -32.43
CA ILE A 190 19.15 5.19 -32.07
C ILE A 190 19.51 4.84 -30.62
N THR A 191 18.57 5.02 -29.69
CA THR A 191 18.82 4.79 -28.27
C THR A 191 18.97 3.30 -27.95
N TYR A 192 18.15 2.47 -28.56
CA TYR A 192 18.25 1.00 -28.45
C TYR A 192 19.62 0.49 -28.89
N ASP A 193 20.08 0.84 -30.09
CA ASP A 193 21.37 0.43 -30.60
C ASP A 193 22.52 0.96 -29.74
N PHE A 194 22.39 2.20 -29.26
CA PHE A 194 23.39 2.82 -28.39
C PHE A 194 23.57 2.03 -27.09
N ILE A 195 22.48 1.69 -26.40
CA ILE A 195 22.53 0.86 -25.18
C ILE A 195 23.09 -0.53 -25.49
N LYS A 196 22.61 -1.20 -26.56
CA LYS A 196 23.08 -2.53 -26.96
C LYS A 196 24.57 -2.55 -27.33
N SER A 197 25.11 -1.44 -27.82
CA SER A 197 26.54 -1.33 -28.09
C SER A 197 27.42 -1.37 -26.84
N MET A 198 26.89 -0.92 -25.68
CA MET A 198 27.58 -0.88 -24.39
C MET A 198 27.24 -2.09 -23.52
N ALA A 199 26.00 -2.51 -23.54
CA ALA A 199 25.42 -3.58 -22.73
C ALA A 199 24.55 -4.50 -23.61
N PRO A 200 25.16 -5.46 -24.35
CA PRO A 200 24.43 -6.31 -25.31
C PRO A 200 23.31 -7.12 -24.67
N ASP A 201 23.45 -7.50 -23.40
CA ASP A 201 22.49 -8.32 -22.64
C ASP A 201 21.45 -7.48 -21.86
N ALA A 202 21.56 -6.15 -21.91
CA ALA A 202 20.61 -5.25 -21.22
C ALA A 202 19.17 -5.49 -21.72
N LYS A 203 18.21 -5.57 -20.77
CA LYS A 203 16.81 -5.64 -21.13
C LYS A 203 16.27 -4.22 -21.33
N ILE A 204 15.77 -3.94 -22.52
CA ILE A 204 15.16 -2.67 -22.89
C ILE A 204 13.65 -2.86 -22.93
N GLY A 205 12.93 -2.03 -22.20
CA GLY A 205 11.47 -2.03 -22.12
C GLY A 205 10.86 -0.85 -22.86
N GLY A 206 9.71 -1.06 -23.50
CA GLY A 206 9.00 -0.02 -24.18
C GLY A 206 7.82 -0.56 -25.00
N PRO A 207 7.07 0.33 -25.67
CA PRO A 207 7.30 1.78 -25.89
C PRO A 207 7.01 2.70 -24.71
N GLY A 208 6.30 2.25 -23.66
CA GLY A 208 5.91 3.08 -22.51
C GLY A 208 4.82 4.10 -22.87
N PHE A 209 3.84 3.74 -23.70
CA PHE A 209 2.74 4.64 -24.07
C PHE A 209 1.78 4.90 -22.89
N CYS A 210 1.16 6.08 -22.87
CA CYS A 210 0.20 6.51 -21.84
C CYS A 210 -1.01 5.58 -21.71
N ASP A 211 -1.36 4.86 -22.79
CA ASP A 211 -2.47 3.92 -22.86
C ASP A 211 -2.21 2.84 -23.92
N TYR A 212 -3.04 1.79 -23.90
CA TYR A 212 -3.09 0.82 -24.97
C TYR A 212 -3.96 1.30 -26.12
N GLU A 213 -3.34 1.53 -27.27
CA GLU A 213 -4.05 1.82 -28.53
C GLU A 213 -3.50 0.91 -29.65
N THR A 214 -4.36 0.06 -30.20
CA THR A 214 -3.98 -0.92 -31.25
C THR A 214 -3.13 -0.30 -32.35
N GLY A 215 -3.49 0.91 -32.82
CA GLY A 215 -2.77 1.58 -33.91
C GLY A 215 -1.35 2.01 -33.53
N LYS A 216 -1.17 2.54 -32.33
CA LYS A 216 0.14 2.94 -31.81
C LYS A 216 1.03 1.71 -31.61
N ILE A 217 0.50 0.67 -30.97
CA ILE A 217 1.22 -0.58 -30.70
C ILE A 217 1.59 -1.28 -32.02
N THR A 218 0.66 -1.42 -32.98
CA THR A 218 0.93 -2.02 -34.27
C THR A 218 2.04 -1.31 -35.01
N GLY A 219 1.98 0.04 -35.10
CA GLY A 219 3.01 0.80 -35.79
C GLY A 219 4.40 0.68 -35.15
N PHE A 220 4.46 0.71 -33.82
CA PHE A 220 5.71 0.51 -33.11
C PHE A 220 6.30 -0.88 -33.32
N MET A 221 5.50 -1.94 -33.15
CA MET A 221 5.95 -3.32 -33.30
C MET A 221 6.37 -3.64 -34.75
N GLN A 222 5.65 -3.11 -35.75
CA GLN A 222 6.06 -3.21 -37.15
C GLN A 222 7.43 -2.59 -37.37
N TYR A 223 7.60 -1.32 -36.95
CA TYR A 223 8.86 -0.61 -37.13
C TYR A 223 10.03 -1.33 -36.46
N THR A 224 9.85 -1.76 -35.21
CA THR A 224 10.93 -2.40 -34.44
C THR A 224 11.31 -3.77 -35.01
N ALA A 225 10.34 -4.54 -35.53
CA ALA A 225 10.60 -5.79 -36.23
C ALA A 225 11.39 -5.58 -37.53
N GLU A 226 10.98 -4.59 -38.35
CA GLU A 226 11.65 -4.27 -39.61
C GLU A 226 13.08 -3.72 -39.42
N ASN A 227 13.34 -3.09 -38.27
CA ASN A 227 14.61 -2.42 -37.95
C ASN A 227 15.50 -3.17 -36.95
N ASN A 228 15.17 -4.38 -36.53
CA ASN A 228 15.91 -5.19 -35.56
C ASN A 228 16.14 -4.48 -34.22
N CYS A 229 15.10 -3.81 -33.68
CA CYS A 229 15.14 -3.14 -32.38
C CYS A 229 13.89 -3.40 -31.56
N VAL A 230 13.36 -4.63 -31.63
CA VAL A 230 12.23 -5.08 -30.80
C VAL A 230 12.64 -5.03 -29.34
N PRO A 231 11.81 -4.44 -28.44
CA PRO A 231 12.11 -4.45 -27.01
C PRO A 231 12.20 -5.89 -26.45
N GLU A 232 12.97 -6.08 -25.40
CA GLU A 232 12.99 -7.34 -24.65
C GLU A 232 11.76 -7.50 -23.76
N ILE A 233 11.14 -6.38 -23.36
CA ILE A 233 9.95 -6.34 -22.52
C ILE A 233 8.97 -5.32 -23.08
N MET A 234 7.73 -5.74 -23.28
CA MET A 234 6.68 -4.84 -23.74
C MET A 234 6.12 -4.03 -22.57
N ILE A 235 5.97 -2.71 -22.75
CA ILE A 235 5.51 -1.78 -21.72
C ILE A 235 4.42 -0.86 -22.29
N TRP A 236 3.30 -0.73 -21.55
CA TRP A 236 2.28 0.32 -21.71
C TRP A 236 1.60 0.62 -20.37
N HIS A 237 0.69 1.61 -20.31
CA HIS A 237 -0.07 1.98 -19.12
C HIS A 237 -1.55 1.59 -19.24
N GLU A 238 -2.17 1.39 -18.07
CA GLU A 238 -3.61 1.06 -17.91
C GLU A 238 -4.19 1.93 -16.79
N LEU A 239 -4.38 3.22 -17.08
CA LEU A 239 -4.73 4.27 -16.09
C LEU A 239 -6.19 4.71 -16.17
N ALA A 240 -7.03 4.08 -17.01
CA ALA A 240 -8.36 4.55 -17.30
C ALA A 240 -9.44 3.59 -16.80
N TYR A 241 -10.68 4.09 -16.62
CA TYR A 241 -11.84 3.30 -16.15
C TYR A 241 -12.18 2.09 -17.04
N TRP A 242 -11.72 2.09 -18.29
CA TRP A 242 -11.88 0.93 -19.18
C TRP A 242 -10.77 -0.12 -19.04
N SER A 243 -9.72 0.13 -18.29
CA SER A 243 -8.55 -0.76 -18.18
C SER A 243 -8.94 -2.17 -17.74
N ILE A 244 -9.71 -2.35 -16.68
CA ILE A 244 -10.15 -3.68 -16.25
C ILE A 244 -11.13 -4.33 -17.25
N PRO A 245 -12.18 -3.66 -17.76
CA PRO A 245 -13.03 -4.24 -18.80
C PRO A 245 -12.30 -4.70 -20.06
N ASP A 246 -11.31 -3.95 -20.47
CA ASP A 246 -10.62 -4.16 -21.75
C ASP A 246 -9.25 -4.89 -21.61
N TRP A 247 -8.78 -5.16 -20.39
CA TRP A 247 -7.49 -5.78 -20.10
C TRP A 247 -7.17 -7.01 -20.95
N HIS A 248 -8.11 -7.95 -21.01
CA HIS A 248 -7.92 -9.17 -21.81
C HIS A 248 -7.96 -8.91 -23.32
N LEU A 249 -8.71 -7.89 -23.79
CA LEU A 249 -8.75 -7.49 -25.20
C LEU A 249 -7.42 -6.87 -25.60
N HIS A 250 -6.82 -6.02 -24.76
CA HIS A 250 -5.49 -5.46 -24.99
C HIS A 250 -4.44 -6.56 -25.06
N TYR A 251 -4.50 -7.51 -24.10
CA TYR A 251 -3.60 -8.65 -24.11
C TYR A 251 -3.73 -9.52 -25.38
N GLU A 252 -4.94 -9.91 -25.78
CA GLU A 252 -5.18 -10.73 -26.96
C GLU A 252 -4.78 -10.00 -28.24
N ASP A 253 -5.07 -8.71 -28.35
CA ASP A 253 -4.69 -7.89 -29.48
C ASP A 253 -3.17 -7.77 -29.60
N TYR A 254 -2.47 -7.52 -28.48
CA TYR A 254 -1.01 -7.50 -28.47
C TYR A 254 -0.40 -8.85 -28.92
N ARG A 255 -0.90 -9.97 -28.41
CA ARG A 255 -0.45 -11.31 -28.81
C ARG A 255 -0.71 -11.60 -30.30
N ARG A 256 -1.79 -11.05 -30.87
CA ARG A 256 -2.08 -11.08 -32.30
C ARG A 256 -1.02 -10.30 -33.11
N ILE A 257 -0.65 -9.10 -32.63
CA ILE A 257 0.35 -8.24 -33.28
C ILE A 257 1.71 -8.91 -33.28
N GLU A 258 2.18 -9.48 -32.16
CA GLU A 258 3.44 -10.25 -32.11
C GLU A 258 3.47 -11.33 -33.18
N LYS A 259 2.39 -12.11 -33.28
CA LYS A 259 2.28 -13.19 -34.29
C LYS A 259 2.27 -12.66 -35.72
N GLU A 260 1.63 -11.53 -35.98
CA GLU A 260 1.54 -10.90 -37.29
C GLU A 260 2.92 -10.49 -37.81
N TYR A 261 3.76 -9.95 -36.92
CA TYR A 261 5.13 -9.53 -37.28
C TYR A 261 6.20 -10.57 -37.03
N GLY A 262 5.84 -11.80 -36.65
CA GLY A 262 6.77 -12.89 -36.42
C GLY A 262 7.69 -12.70 -35.20
N ILE A 263 7.22 -11.94 -34.23
CA ILE A 263 7.93 -11.70 -32.99
C ILE A 263 7.61 -12.83 -32.01
N ALA A 264 8.61 -13.33 -31.29
CA ALA A 264 8.40 -14.28 -30.21
C ALA A 264 7.62 -13.61 -29.06
N GLU A 265 6.88 -14.41 -28.31
CA GLU A 265 6.10 -13.91 -27.17
C GLU A 265 7.00 -13.22 -26.14
N LEU A 266 6.80 -11.91 -25.94
CA LEU A 266 7.56 -11.09 -25.00
C LEU A 266 6.91 -11.06 -23.62
N PRO A 267 7.69 -10.95 -22.53
CA PRO A 267 7.15 -10.54 -21.24
C PRO A 267 6.48 -9.15 -21.35
N ILE A 268 5.40 -8.96 -20.58
CA ILE A 268 4.66 -7.69 -20.54
C ILE A 268 4.72 -7.15 -19.12
N ILE A 269 5.06 -5.88 -18.99
CA ILE A 269 4.94 -5.12 -17.74
C ILE A 269 4.05 -3.90 -17.99
N VAL A 270 2.90 -3.85 -17.36
CA VAL A 270 2.10 -2.62 -17.28
C VAL A 270 2.70 -1.79 -16.15
N THR A 271 3.52 -0.81 -16.51
CA THR A 271 4.34 -0.04 -15.56
C THR A 271 3.55 0.98 -14.76
N GLU A 272 2.32 1.27 -15.18
CA GLU A 272 1.38 2.13 -14.47
C GLU A 272 -0.04 1.60 -14.65
N TYR A 273 -0.70 1.18 -13.56
CA TYR A 273 -2.09 0.74 -13.63
C TYR A 273 -2.92 1.28 -12.47
N GLY A 274 -4.22 1.36 -12.69
CA GLY A 274 -5.21 1.76 -11.70
C GLY A 274 -5.54 3.25 -11.74
N GLU A 275 -6.82 3.57 -11.60
CA GLU A 275 -7.29 4.94 -11.46
C GLU A 275 -7.08 5.47 -10.03
N PRO A 276 -7.06 6.80 -9.83
CA PRO A 276 -6.92 7.39 -8.50
C PRO A 276 -7.93 6.86 -7.48
N GLU A 277 -9.18 6.67 -7.90
CA GLU A 277 -10.25 6.18 -7.03
C GLU A 277 -10.16 4.67 -6.70
N GLU A 278 -9.35 3.92 -7.43
CA GLU A 278 -9.16 2.47 -7.27
C GLU A 278 -7.94 2.15 -6.39
N CYS A 279 -6.85 2.90 -6.59
CA CYS A 279 -5.61 2.67 -5.86
C CYS A 279 -5.81 2.87 -4.35
N GLY A 280 -5.38 1.87 -3.56
CA GLY A 280 -5.59 1.82 -2.12
C GLY A 280 -6.91 1.20 -1.67
N ASN A 281 -7.89 0.98 -2.57
CA ASN A 281 -9.13 0.26 -2.28
C ASN A 281 -8.93 -1.25 -2.52
N PRO A 282 -8.95 -2.11 -1.49
CA PRO A 282 -8.63 -3.52 -1.65
C PRO A 282 -9.61 -4.27 -2.56
N ALA A 283 -10.90 -3.89 -2.59
CA ALA A 283 -11.86 -4.54 -3.47
C ALA A 283 -11.61 -4.23 -4.94
N ALA A 284 -11.23 -2.99 -5.27
CA ALA A 284 -10.87 -2.57 -6.61
C ALA A 284 -9.55 -3.24 -7.06
N MET A 285 -8.53 -3.24 -6.22
CA MET A 285 -7.22 -3.82 -6.53
C MET A 285 -7.27 -5.33 -6.78
N LEU A 286 -8.22 -6.05 -6.18
CA LEU A 286 -8.38 -7.49 -6.45
C LEU A 286 -8.74 -7.78 -7.92
N HIS A 287 -9.46 -6.90 -8.60
CA HIS A 287 -9.77 -7.06 -10.02
C HIS A 287 -8.52 -7.03 -10.90
N TYR A 288 -7.56 -6.14 -10.56
CA TYR A 288 -6.25 -6.08 -11.24
C TYR A 288 -5.43 -7.35 -10.97
N ILE A 289 -5.40 -7.85 -9.73
CA ILE A 289 -4.75 -9.12 -9.40
C ILE A 289 -5.31 -10.26 -10.26
N ILE A 290 -6.64 -10.37 -10.37
CA ILE A 290 -7.30 -11.39 -11.16
C ILE A 290 -6.95 -11.26 -12.66
N ALA A 291 -6.93 -10.05 -13.20
CA ALA A 291 -6.61 -9.78 -14.60
C ALA A 291 -5.16 -10.14 -14.93
N MET A 292 -4.21 -9.73 -14.10
CA MET A 292 -2.78 -10.01 -14.28
C MET A 292 -2.47 -11.50 -14.13
N GLU A 293 -3.06 -12.17 -13.17
CA GLU A 293 -2.89 -13.62 -13.01
C GLU A 293 -3.47 -14.41 -14.19
N LYS A 294 -4.54 -13.94 -14.82
CA LYS A 294 -5.10 -14.59 -16.02
C LYS A 294 -4.22 -14.41 -17.26
N THR A 295 -3.56 -13.28 -17.40
CA THR A 295 -2.78 -12.92 -18.59
C THR A 295 -1.28 -13.15 -18.42
N GLY A 296 -0.79 -13.35 -17.20
CA GLY A 296 0.62 -13.49 -16.90
C GLY A 296 1.43 -12.18 -17.01
N ILE A 297 0.74 -11.02 -16.98
CA ILE A 297 1.33 -9.69 -17.04
C ILE A 297 1.84 -9.30 -15.66
N TRP A 298 3.00 -8.63 -15.58
CA TRP A 298 3.45 -7.89 -14.39
C TRP A 298 2.83 -6.51 -14.40
N GLY A 299 2.48 -6.01 -13.23
CA GLY A 299 1.93 -4.66 -13.12
C GLY A 299 2.48 -3.89 -11.94
N ASN A 300 2.74 -2.59 -12.18
CA ASN A 300 3.15 -1.64 -11.16
C ASN A 300 2.02 -0.63 -10.94
N MET A 301 1.46 -0.61 -9.72
CA MET A 301 0.37 0.28 -9.34
C MET A 301 0.81 1.74 -9.50
N ALA A 302 -0.04 2.56 -10.08
CA ALA A 302 0.24 3.97 -10.34
C ALA A 302 0.36 4.80 -9.05
N TYR A 303 1.12 5.86 -9.13
CA TYR A 303 1.37 6.83 -8.08
C TYR A 303 0.49 8.08 -8.26
N TRP A 304 -0.54 8.23 -7.43
CA TRP A 304 -1.52 9.30 -7.62
C TRP A 304 -1.52 10.37 -6.52
N ARG A 305 -1.05 10.07 -5.31
CA ARG A 305 -1.25 10.98 -4.16
C ARG A 305 0.05 11.31 -3.45
N LEU A 306 0.49 10.40 -2.58
CA LEU A 306 1.69 10.55 -1.78
C LEU A 306 2.75 9.58 -2.25
N SER A 307 3.98 10.04 -2.39
CA SER A 307 5.12 9.15 -2.60
C SER A 307 5.35 8.25 -1.37
N ASN A 308 6.07 7.15 -1.59
CA ASN A 308 6.76 6.42 -0.53
C ASN A 308 5.85 5.63 0.44
N ASN A 309 4.66 5.23 -0.01
CA ASN A 309 3.72 4.42 0.77
C ASN A 309 3.22 3.19 -0.01
N LEU A 310 4.04 2.68 -0.96
CA LEU A 310 3.65 1.62 -1.88
C LEU A 310 2.31 1.93 -2.55
N ASN A 311 2.16 3.17 -3.05
CA ASN A 311 0.99 3.63 -3.80
C ASN A 311 -0.31 3.31 -3.04
N ASP A 312 -0.41 3.90 -1.84
CA ASP A 312 -1.54 3.73 -0.92
C ASP A 312 -1.73 2.28 -0.40
N THR A 313 -0.65 1.49 -0.36
CA THR A 313 -0.67 0.11 0.17
C THR A 313 -0.13 0.02 1.60
N THR A 314 0.54 1.05 2.12
CA THR A 314 0.95 1.13 3.54
C THR A 314 0.39 2.38 4.19
N ALA A 315 0.09 2.30 5.50
CA ALA A 315 -0.40 3.42 6.27
C ALA A 315 0.72 4.42 6.60
N ASP A 316 1.90 3.92 6.87
CA ASP A 316 3.15 4.67 7.13
C ASP A 316 4.35 3.83 6.64
N ASP A 317 5.55 4.08 7.15
CA ASP A 317 6.78 3.36 6.78
C ASP A 317 6.80 1.88 7.19
N ASN A 318 5.97 1.48 8.16
CA ASN A 318 6.00 0.12 8.69
C ASN A 318 4.63 -0.47 9.05
N SER A 319 3.54 0.30 8.98
CA SER A 319 2.22 -0.16 9.40
C SER A 319 1.33 -0.52 8.20
N PRO A 320 0.68 -1.71 8.23
CA PRO A 320 -0.22 -2.12 7.17
C PRO A 320 -1.51 -1.30 7.18
N ASN A 321 -2.05 -1.02 5.99
CA ASN A 321 -3.44 -0.60 5.79
C ASN A 321 -4.26 -1.78 5.23
N SER A 322 -5.50 -1.54 4.82
CA SER A 322 -6.37 -2.60 4.27
C SER A 322 -5.87 -3.18 2.95
N ASN A 323 -5.27 -2.35 2.10
CA ASN A 323 -4.73 -2.78 0.82
C ASN A 323 -3.49 -3.67 1.00
N TRP A 324 -2.63 -3.37 1.98
CA TRP A 324 -1.51 -4.24 2.35
C TRP A 324 -1.96 -5.67 2.69
N TRP A 325 -3.07 -5.82 3.42
CA TRP A 325 -3.60 -7.14 3.77
C TRP A 325 -4.10 -7.92 2.55
N LEU A 326 -4.66 -7.24 1.54
CA LEU A 326 -4.99 -7.86 0.26
C LEU A 326 -3.74 -8.49 -0.37
N TYR A 327 -2.69 -7.67 -0.57
CA TYR A 327 -1.45 -8.11 -1.21
C TYR A 327 -0.70 -9.13 -0.34
N ARG A 328 -0.75 -9.02 0.98
CA ARG A 328 -0.17 -10.04 1.88
C ARG A 328 -0.87 -11.40 1.71
N ARG A 329 -2.19 -11.44 1.69
CA ARG A 329 -2.94 -12.68 1.46
C ARG A 329 -2.69 -13.26 0.07
N TYR A 330 -2.53 -12.40 -0.92
CA TYR A 330 -2.12 -12.82 -2.27
C TYR A 330 -0.70 -13.39 -2.27
N ALA A 331 0.25 -12.78 -1.56
CA ALA A 331 1.61 -13.27 -1.43
C ALA A 331 1.71 -14.68 -0.78
N GLU A 332 0.80 -14.99 0.15
CA GLU A 332 0.68 -16.33 0.77
C GLU A 332 0.26 -17.41 -0.22
N MET A 333 -0.34 -17.02 -1.34
CA MET A 333 -0.80 -17.93 -2.40
C MET A 333 0.27 -18.21 -3.48
N LYS A 334 1.44 -17.59 -3.42
CA LYS A 334 2.52 -17.78 -4.40
C LYS A 334 2.90 -19.26 -4.51
N GLY A 335 2.97 -19.78 -5.76
CA GLY A 335 3.31 -21.18 -6.06
C GLY A 335 2.14 -22.16 -5.90
N GLN A 336 1.01 -21.76 -5.30
CA GLN A 336 -0.17 -22.60 -5.19
C GLN A 336 -0.89 -22.73 -6.54
N GLN A 337 -1.64 -23.81 -6.71
CA GLN A 337 -2.42 -24.07 -7.93
C GLN A 337 -3.62 -23.11 -8.01
N ARG A 338 -3.71 -22.28 -9.04
CA ARG A 338 -4.85 -21.42 -9.30
C ARG A 338 -6.06 -22.23 -9.71
N LEU A 339 -7.20 -21.94 -9.12
CA LEU A 339 -8.48 -22.58 -9.39
C LEU A 339 -9.38 -21.68 -10.24
N ALA A 340 -10.21 -22.29 -11.08
CA ALA A 340 -11.23 -21.56 -11.82
C ALA A 340 -12.30 -21.02 -10.87
N VAL A 341 -12.54 -19.72 -10.95
CA VAL A 341 -13.59 -19.00 -10.22
C VAL A 341 -14.59 -18.45 -11.24
N ASN A 342 -15.87 -18.81 -11.06
CA ASN A 342 -16.96 -18.35 -11.91
C ASN A 342 -17.92 -17.48 -11.10
N SER A 343 -18.07 -16.21 -11.49
CA SER A 343 -19.05 -15.28 -10.92
C SER A 343 -20.34 -15.26 -11.75
N LYS A 344 -21.47 -15.18 -11.05
CA LYS A 344 -22.76 -14.96 -11.72
C LYS A 344 -23.09 -13.48 -11.97
N THR A 345 -22.40 -12.59 -11.25
CA THR A 345 -22.56 -11.16 -11.46
C THR A 345 -21.74 -10.73 -12.67
N GLN A 346 -22.41 -10.44 -13.77
CA GLN A 346 -21.79 -9.92 -14.97
C GLN A 346 -22.22 -8.47 -15.16
N ASN A 347 -21.65 -7.54 -14.39
CA ASN A 347 -21.70 -6.17 -14.82
C ASN A 347 -20.41 -5.87 -15.61
N LYS A 348 -20.56 -5.74 -16.93
CA LYS A 348 -19.44 -5.58 -17.85
C LYS A 348 -18.80 -4.17 -17.77
N TYR A 349 -19.51 -3.20 -17.21
CA TYR A 349 -19.15 -1.78 -17.29
C TYR A 349 -18.80 -1.12 -15.95
N GLU A 350 -19.00 -1.80 -14.83
CA GLU A 350 -18.63 -1.31 -13.51
C GLU A 350 -17.92 -2.42 -12.73
N PRO A 351 -16.60 -2.58 -12.91
CA PRO A 351 -15.82 -3.60 -12.20
C PRO A 351 -15.96 -3.53 -10.69
N LYS A 352 -16.10 -2.32 -10.14
CA LYS A 352 -16.22 -2.05 -8.70
C LYS A 352 -17.41 -2.75 -8.03
N ASP A 353 -18.51 -2.92 -8.76
CA ASP A 353 -19.74 -3.56 -8.25
C ASP A 353 -19.79 -5.06 -8.55
N ARG A 354 -18.78 -5.60 -9.21
CA ARG A 354 -18.75 -6.99 -9.61
C ARG A 354 -18.20 -7.86 -8.50
N LEU A 355 -19.00 -8.78 -8.01
CA LEU A 355 -18.48 -9.82 -7.13
C LEU A 355 -17.57 -10.76 -7.94
N ASP A 356 -16.30 -10.80 -7.60
CA ASP A 356 -15.29 -11.65 -8.23
C ASP A 356 -14.38 -12.26 -7.15
N GLY A 357 -13.51 -13.19 -7.53
CA GLY A 357 -12.61 -13.83 -6.58
C GLY A 357 -11.40 -14.47 -7.24
N PHE A 358 -10.36 -14.58 -6.46
CA PHE A 358 -9.14 -15.31 -6.74
C PHE A 358 -9.04 -16.50 -5.78
N ALA A 359 -8.78 -17.69 -6.30
CA ALA A 359 -8.73 -18.89 -5.48
C ALA A 359 -7.54 -19.79 -5.84
N THR A 360 -6.97 -20.44 -4.83
CA THR A 360 -5.89 -21.40 -5.00
C THR A 360 -6.10 -22.66 -4.17
N LEU A 361 -5.46 -23.75 -4.58
CA LEU A 361 -5.30 -24.98 -3.84
C LEU A 361 -3.83 -25.14 -3.48
N SER A 362 -3.53 -25.40 -2.21
CA SER A 362 -2.17 -25.66 -1.74
C SER A 362 -1.50 -26.82 -2.47
N GLU A 363 -0.18 -26.85 -2.52
CA GLU A 363 0.60 -27.92 -3.17
C GLU A 363 0.23 -29.31 -2.64
N ASN A 364 -0.03 -29.42 -1.34
CA ASN A 364 -0.43 -30.68 -0.70
C ASN A 364 -1.92 -31.04 -0.95
N SER A 365 -2.66 -30.21 -1.66
CA SER A 365 -4.11 -30.34 -1.88
C SER A 365 -4.95 -30.43 -0.59
N ASP A 366 -4.48 -29.78 0.47
CA ASP A 366 -5.09 -29.78 1.80
C ASP A 366 -5.74 -28.45 2.18
N THR A 367 -5.52 -27.38 1.42
CA THR A 367 -6.07 -26.07 1.74
C THR A 367 -6.52 -25.32 0.49
N VAL A 368 -7.78 -24.87 0.49
CA VAL A 368 -8.29 -23.92 -0.51
C VAL A 368 -8.31 -22.53 0.10
N ASN A 369 -7.58 -21.60 -0.50
CA ASN A 369 -7.57 -20.20 -0.15
C ASN A 369 -8.34 -19.38 -1.19
N MET A 370 -9.14 -18.42 -0.73
CA MET A 370 -9.94 -17.54 -1.59
C MET A 370 -9.84 -16.11 -1.10
N ILE A 371 -9.64 -15.17 -2.02
CA ILE A 371 -9.81 -13.74 -1.82
C ILE A 371 -10.99 -13.31 -2.67
N ILE A 372 -11.99 -12.65 -2.08
CA ILE A 372 -13.25 -12.30 -2.74
C ILE A 372 -13.50 -10.82 -2.55
N THR A 373 -13.93 -10.13 -3.62
CA THR A 373 -14.30 -8.71 -3.59
C THR A 373 -15.47 -8.45 -2.65
N GLY A 374 -15.66 -7.19 -2.27
CA GLY A 374 -16.68 -6.78 -1.33
C GLY A 374 -18.12 -6.95 -1.81
N SER A 375 -19.02 -6.95 -0.85
CA SER A 375 -20.46 -6.94 -1.07
C SER A 375 -21.16 -6.33 0.12
N ASP A 376 -22.16 -5.49 -0.12
CA ASP A 376 -23.05 -4.93 0.89
C ASP A 376 -24.05 -5.94 1.48
N LYS A 377 -24.10 -7.15 0.92
CA LYS A 377 -25.00 -8.24 1.30
C LYS A 377 -24.28 -9.56 1.45
N SER A 378 -24.80 -10.41 2.33
CA SER A 378 -24.32 -11.79 2.42
C SER A 378 -24.49 -12.51 1.09
N PHE A 379 -23.49 -13.27 0.70
CA PHE A 379 -23.47 -14.03 -0.54
C PHE A 379 -22.98 -15.47 -0.32
N ASN A 380 -23.26 -16.32 -1.30
CA ASN A 380 -22.95 -17.73 -1.22
C ASN A 380 -21.81 -18.09 -2.17
N VAL A 381 -20.87 -18.87 -1.66
CA VAL A 381 -19.76 -19.47 -2.43
C VAL A 381 -19.94 -20.99 -2.44
N LYS A 382 -19.80 -21.59 -3.60
CA LYS A 382 -19.77 -23.05 -3.74
C LYS A 382 -18.38 -23.48 -4.18
N VAL A 383 -17.72 -24.31 -3.37
CA VAL A 383 -16.51 -25.03 -3.78
C VAL A 383 -16.93 -26.42 -4.22
N ARG A 384 -16.53 -26.85 -5.42
CA ARG A 384 -16.89 -28.13 -6.01
C ARG A 384 -15.67 -28.98 -6.36
N ASN A 385 -15.90 -30.26 -6.60
CA ASN A 385 -14.88 -31.21 -7.02
C ASN A 385 -13.75 -31.42 -6.00
N LEU A 386 -14.09 -31.36 -4.71
CA LEU A 386 -13.15 -31.61 -3.60
C LEU A 386 -12.87 -33.12 -3.38
N SER A 387 -13.47 -34.03 -4.13
CA SER A 387 -13.36 -35.49 -3.92
C SER A 387 -11.93 -36.02 -4.05
N ASP A 388 -11.12 -35.37 -4.89
CA ASP A 388 -9.75 -35.77 -5.18
C ASP A 388 -8.70 -34.99 -4.37
N THR A 389 -9.14 -34.23 -3.39
CA THR A 389 -8.31 -33.46 -2.44
C THR A 389 -8.36 -34.07 -1.05
N LEU A 390 -7.48 -33.60 -0.14
CA LEU A 390 -7.54 -33.94 1.27
C LEU A 390 -8.74 -33.31 2.00
N LEU A 391 -9.51 -32.47 1.31
CA LEU A 391 -10.71 -31.77 1.83
C LEU A 391 -12.01 -32.52 1.50
N ASN A 392 -11.99 -33.83 1.37
CA ASN A 392 -13.12 -34.61 0.86
C ASN A 392 -14.15 -35.07 1.92
N ASP A 393 -13.96 -34.77 3.20
CA ASP A 393 -14.87 -35.15 4.30
C ASP A 393 -15.22 -33.92 5.20
N ASN A 394 -14.64 -33.85 6.36
CA ASN A 394 -14.87 -32.74 7.29
C ASN A 394 -13.76 -31.71 7.18
N VAL A 395 -14.13 -30.45 7.12
CA VAL A 395 -13.22 -29.32 6.95
C VAL A 395 -13.50 -28.24 7.99
N THR A 396 -12.50 -27.41 8.23
CA THR A 396 -12.65 -26.13 8.92
C THR A 396 -12.73 -25.01 7.88
N VAL A 397 -13.76 -24.17 8.02
CA VAL A 397 -13.95 -22.96 7.22
C VAL A 397 -13.65 -21.75 8.09
N LYS A 398 -12.72 -20.90 7.67
CA LYS A 398 -12.40 -19.62 8.30
C LYS A 398 -12.74 -18.50 7.33
N ILE A 399 -13.43 -17.46 7.81
CA ILE A 399 -13.80 -16.27 7.03
C ILE A 399 -13.33 -15.04 7.79
N GLU A 400 -12.40 -14.33 7.19
CA GLU A 400 -11.87 -13.05 7.67
C GLU A 400 -12.18 -11.94 6.65
N THR A 401 -12.07 -10.69 7.08
CA THR A 401 -12.26 -9.53 6.20
C THR A 401 -11.35 -8.38 6.62
N VAL A 402 -11.00 -7.54 5.66
CA VAL A 402 -10.49 -6.19 5.91
C VAL A 402 -11.41 -5.20 5.25
N TYR A 403 -11.70 -4.12 5.96
CA TYR A 403 -12.50 -3.00 5.49
C TYR A 403 -11.56 -1.90 5.00
N TYR A 404 -11.99 -1.12 4.01
CA TYR A 404 -11.30 0.12 3.72
C TYR A 404 -11.41 1.06 4.93
N GLU A 405 -10.29 1.51 5.46
CA GLU A 405 -10.21 2.36 6.66
C GLU A 405 -9.39 3.65 6.43
N GLY A 406 -9.40 4.16 5.21
CA GLY A 406 -8.57 5.27 4.76
C GLY A 406 -7.21 4.80 4.22
N LEU A 407 -6.60 5.62 3.38
CA LEU A 407 -5.33 5.30 2.71
C LEU A 407 -4.18 5.13 3.71
N THR A 408 -4.12 6.00 4.71
CA THR A 408 -3.13 5.94 5.79
C THR A 408 -3.70 5.39 7.10
N GLY A 409 -4.87 4.75 7.04
CA GLY A 409 -5.51 4.13 8.19
C GLY A 409 -4.88 2.78 8.54
N ILE A 410 -4.29 2.66 9.73
CA ILE A 410 -3.63 1.42 10.18
C ILE A 410 -4.65 0.31 10.43
N VAL A 411 -4.43 -0.86 9.83
CA VAL A 411 -5.19 -2.08 10.04
C VAL A 411 -4.24 -3.16 10.56
N SER A 412 -4.24 -3.38 11.87
CA SER A 412 -3.27 -4.29 12.50
C SER A 412 -3.60 -5.77 12.30
N ALA A 413 -4.84 -6.11 11.98
CA ALA A 413 -5.27 -7.49 11.73
C ALA A 413 -6.57 -7.54 10.93
N PRO A 414 -6.80 -8.58 10.11
CA PRO A 414 -8.11 -8.88 9.55
C PRO A 414 -9.13 -9.19 10.65
N THR A 415 -10.37 -8.80 10.43
CA THR A 415 -11.48 -9.12 11.33
C THR A 415 -11.99 -10.53 11.08
N LEU A 416 -11.94 -11.40 12.10
CA LEU A 416 -12.50 -12.75 12.02
C LEU A 416 -14.03 -12.71 12.12
N LEU A 417 -14.71 -13.08 11.05
CA LEU A 417 -16.17 -13.10 10.96
C LEU A 417 -16.77 -14.44 11.36
N ARG A 418 -16.19 -15.53 10.89
CA ARG A 418 -16.67 -16.90 11.13
C ARG A 418 -15.52 -17.89 11.13
N GLN A 419 -15.64 -18.88 12.03
CA GLN A 419 -14.85 -20.11 11.99
C GLN A 419 -15.73 -21.26 12.43
N TYR A 420 -15.82 -22.31 11.62
CA TYR A 420 -16.68 -23.45 11.91
C TYR A 420 -16.27 -24.70 11.15
N ASN A 421 -16.61 -25.87 11.69
CA ASN A 421 -16.43 -27.12 10.99
C ASN A 421 -17.65 -27.40 10.08
N ALA A 422 -17.38 -27.88 8.87
CA ALA A 422 -18.38 -28.21 7.86
C ALA A 422 -18.12 -29.59 7.24
N LYS A 423 -19.17 -30.22 6.74
CA LYS A 423 -19.05 -31.49 6.01
C LYS A 423 -19.10 -31.24 4.51
N VAL A 424 -18.15 -31.80 3.80
CA VAL A 424 -18.18 -31.85 2.33
C VAL A 424 -19.14 -32.95 1.88
N ALA A 425 -20.10 -32.63 1.03
CA ALA A 425 -21.12 -33.54 0.56
C ALA A 425 -20.96 -33.80 -0.95
N SER A 426 -20.62 -35.04 -1.33
CA SER A 426 -20.39 -35.43 -2.73
C SER A 426 -19.40 -34.50 -3.44
N GLY A 427 -18.29 -34.18 -2.78
CA GLY A 427 -17.25 -33.30 -3.30
C GLY A 427 -17.62 -31.80 -3.34
N ASN A 428 -18.73 -31.39 -2.70
CA ASN A 428 -19.18 -29.99 -2.70
C ASN A 428 -19.22 -29.42 -1.28
N LEU A 429 -18.81 -28.16 -1.16
CA LEU A 429 -18.90 -27.37 0.05
C LEU A 429 -19.64 -26.07 -0.24
N ASN A 430 -20.64 -25.75 0.58
CA ASN A 430 -21.41 -24.54 0.49
C ASN A 430 -21.04 -23.60 1.65
N ILE A 431 -20.64 -22.38 1.34
CA ILE A 431 -20.17 -21.36 2.28
C ILE A 431 -21.05 -20.12 2.13
N THR A 432 -21.49 -19.54 3.25
CA THR A 432 -22.14 -18.23 3.24
C THR A 432 -21.20 -17.20 3.87
N VAL A 433 -20.78 -16.24 3.05
CA VAL A 433 -19.95 -15.09 3.48
C VAL A 433 -20.87 -13.96 3.94
N PRO A 434 -20.69 -13.41 5.14
CA PRO A 434 -21.51 -12.32 5.66
C PRO A 434 -21.01 -10.97 5.10
N GLY A 435 -21.40 -10.63 3.87
CA GLY A 435 -21.06 -9.34 3.26
C GLY A 435 -21.76 -8.17 3.96
N THR A 436 -21.03 -7.08 4.21
CA THR A 436 -21.53 -5.85 4.85
C THR A 436 -20.93 -4.56 4.26
N ASP A 437 -19.97 -4.67 3.35
CA ASP A 437 -19.25 -3.54 2.78
C ASP A 437 -18.73 -3.94 1.38
N LYS A 438 -18.94 -3.10 0.39
CA LYS A 438 -18.49 -3.35 -0.99
C LYS A 438 -17.01 -3.06 -1.21
N ASP A 439 -16.43 -2.19 -0.40
CA ASP A 439 -15.01 -1.83 -0.45
C ASP A 439 -14.12 -2.77 0.39
N ALA A 440 -14.73 -3.75 1.08
CA ALA A 440 -14.01 -4.79 1.81
C ALA A 440 -13.55 -5.93 0.89
N VAL A 441 -12.55 -6.67 1.32
CA VAL A 441 -12.23 -8.00 0.77
C VAL A 441 -12.41 -9.07 1.83
N TYR A 442 -12.84 -10.25 1.40
CA TYR A 442 -13.08 -11.41 2.25
C TYR A 442 -12.05 -12.49 1.96
N PHE A 443 -11.39 -12.97 3.01
CA PHE A 443 -10.46 -14.09 2.96
C PHE A 443 -11.17 -15.32 3.47
N VAL A 444 -11.29 -16.34 2.62
CA VAL A 444 -11.94 -17.59 2.99
C VAL A 444 -10.93 -18.72 2.85
N THR A 445 -10.65 -19.39 3.97
CA THR A 445 -9.76 -20.55 4.00
C THR A 445 -10.59 -21.80 4.31
N VAL A 446 -10.40 -22.85 3.52
CA VAL A 446 -10.93 -24.18 3.78
C VAL A 446 -9.76 -25.13 4.00
N SER A 447 -9.64 -25.69 5.19
CA SER A 447 -8.55 -26.58 5.59
C SER A 447 -9.07 -27.89 6.18
N PRO A 448 -8.26 -28.92 6.37
CA PRO A 448 -8.63 -30.11 7.11
C PRO A 448 -9.24 -29.76 8.47
N LYS A 449 -10.16 -30.59 8.94
CA LYS A 449 -10.86 -30.35 10.19
C LYS A 449 -9.84 -30.20 11.34
N ASP A 450 -9.86 -29.05 11.98
CA ASP A 450 -9.19 -28.82 13.25
C ASP A 450 -10.16 -29.12 14.41
N GLU A 451 -9.86 -30.17 15.21
CA GLU A 451 -10.69 -30.55 16.36
C GLU A 451 -10.66 -29.50 17.48
N ASN A 452 -9.64 -28.65 17.51
CA ASN A 452 -9.44 -27.60 18.50
C ASN A 452 -9.92 -26.24 18.02
N ALA A 453 -10.35 -26.11 16.75
CA ALA A 453 -10.81 -24.86 16.20
C ALA A 453 -12.00 -24.30 17.01
N GLN A 454 -11.84 -23.12 17.53
CA GLN A 454 -12.90 -22.41 18.21
C GLN A 454 -14.02 -22.09 17.20
N ILE A 455 -15.26 -22.49 17.50
CA ILE A 455 -16.40 -22.13 16.67
C ILE A 455 -16.76 -20.68 16.92
N ILE A 456 -16.59 -19.85 15.91
CA ILE A 456 -16.88 -18.41 15.93
C ILE A 456 -17.98 -18.11 14.93
N ARG A 457 -19.02 -17.44 15.41
CA ARG A 457 -20.10 -16.90 14.58
C ARG A 457 -20.36 -15.47 15.03
N ASN A 458 -19.55 -14.57 14.55
CA ASN A 458 -19.73 -13.16 14.87
C ASN A 458 -21.02 -12.64 14.21
N THR A 459 -21.97 -12.22 15.04
CA THR A 459 -23.25 -11.62 14.60
C THR A 459 -23.22 -10.10 14.70
N ASN A 460 -22.23 -9.56 15.39
CA ASN A 460 -22.00 -8.13 15.56
C ASN A 460 -20.86 -7.69 14.63
N ILE A 461 -21.16 -7.65 13.36
CA ILE A 461 -20.20 -7.40 12.28
C ILE A 461 -20.01 -5.89 12.13
N PRO A 462 -18.79 -5.37 11.84
CA PRO A 462 -18.56 -3.97 11.53
C PRO A 462 -19.48 -3.45 10.43
N LYS A 463 -19.91 -2.20 10.54
CA LYS A 463 -20.77 -1.56 9.57
C LYS A 463 -20.31 -0.14 9.26
N ARG A 464 -20.25 0.18 7.95
CA ARG A 464 -19.95 1.52 7.43
C ARG A 464 -21.18 2.41 7.42
N TYR A 465 -20.96 3.69 7.64
CA TYR A 465 -21.91 4.78 7.55
C TYR A 465 -21.21 5.96 6.86
N GLU A 466 -21.79 6.40 5.74
CA GLU A 466 -21.26 7.49 4.91
C GLU A 466 -21.74 8.83 5.45
N PHE A 467 -20.85 9.82 5.59
CA PHE A 467 -21.19 11.13 6.15
C PHE A 467 -22.06 11.96 5.21
N GLU A 468 -21.98 11.78 3.90
CA GLU A 468 -22.86 12.46 2.95
C GLU A 468 -24.33 12.07 3.11
N ASN A 469 -24.63 10.93 3.74
CA ASN A 469 -25.99 10.54 4.13
C ASN A 469 -26.46 11.24 5.41
N GLY A 470 -25.61 12.05 6.02
CA GLY A 470 -25.90 12.85 7.20
C GLY A 470 -26.65 14.15 6.89
N ARG A 471 -27.08 14.82 7.95
CA ARG A 471 -27.65 16.16 7.85
C ARG A 471 -26.56 17.21 7.94
N LEU A 472 -26.33 17.92 6.84
CA LEU A 472 -25.34 18.98 6.75
C LEU A 472 -25.81 20.25 7.47
N LYS A 473 -24.87 21.09 7.92
CA LYS A 473 -25.11 22.32 8.64
C LYS A 473 -24.08 23.40 8.25
N GLY A 474 -24.53 24.66 8.25
CA GLY A 474 -23.71 25.79 7.82
C GLY A 474 -23.44 25.74 6.33
N ASP A 475 -22.22 25.99 5.96
CA ASP A 475 -21.75 25.99 4.57
C ASP A 475 -21.25 24.58 4.11
N ALA A 476 -21.38 23.55 4.95
CA ALA A 476 -20.99 22.19 4.60
C ALA A 476 -21.77 21.66 3.38
N TYR A 477 -21.09 20.98 2.46
CA TYR A 477 -21.67 20.40 1.25
C TYR A 477 -21.04 19.03 0.94
N THR A 478 -21.76 18.22 0.16
CA THR A 478 -21.21 17.00 -0.39
C THR A 478 -20.57 17.28 -1.74
N TYR A 479 -19.47 16.63 -2.01
CA TYR A 479 -18.81 16.73 -3.32
C TYR A 479 -18.23 15.38 -3.72
N ASP A 480 -18.07 15.26 -5.03
CA ASP A 480 -17.42 14.12 -5.63
C ASP A 480 -15.96 14.47 -5.83
N SER A 481 -15.07 13.63 -5.37
CA SER A 481 -13.66 13.73 -5.69
C SER A 481 -13.27 12.57 -6.58
N TRP A 482 -12.71 12.86 -7.73
CA TRP A 482 -12.14 11.85 -8.60
C TRP A 482 -11.03 11.03 -7.91
N TYR A 483 -10.43 11.59 -6.86
CA TYR A 483 -9.39 10.94 -6.07
C TYR A 483 -9.92 10.23 -4.82
N ALA A 484 -11.22 10.27 -4.57
CA ALA A 484 -11.79 9.55 -3.43
C ALA A 484 -11.77 8.04 -3.71
N THR A 485 -11.30 7.27 -2.73
CA THR A 485 -11.15 5.81 -2.84
C THR A 485 -12.33 5.02 -2.32
N THR A 486 -13.35 5.67 -1.79
CA THR A 486 -14.59 4.97 -1.44
C THR A 486 -15.40 4.71 -2.69
N GLY A 487 -15.88 3.50 -2.87
CA GLY A 487 -16.51 2.95 -4.08
C GLY A 487 -17.75 3.65 -4.64
N GLU A 488 -18.11 4.80 -4.08
CA GLU A 488 -19.01 5.77 -4.69
C GLU A 488 -18.22 7.05 -4.93
N LEU A 489 -18.17 7.50 -6.17
CA LEU A 489 -17.56 8.76 -6.60
C LEU A 489 -18.14 10.01 -5.89
N LYS A 490 -19.07 9.80 -4.96
CA LYS A 490 -19.90 10.79 -4.30
C LYS A 490 -19.80 10.57 -2.81
N GLY A 491 -18.75 11.05 -2.21
CA GLY A 491 -18.66 10.54 -0.90
C GLY A 491 -17.97 11.37 0.15
N MET A 492 -17.64 12.61 -0.11
CA MET A 492 -17.01 13.42 0.93
C MET A 492 -17.89 14.60 1.35
N VAL A 493 -17.87 14.93 2.63
CA VAL A 493 -18.44 16.15 3.18
C VAL A 493 -17.32 17.15 3.38
N GLY A 494 -17.36 18.23 2.61
CA GLY A 494 -16.45 19.37 2.68
C GLY A 494 -17.16 20.66 3.04
N GLY A 495 -16.50 21.82 2.83
CA GLY A 495 -17.03 23.14 3.21
C GLY A 495 -17.07 23.38 4.72
N MET A 496 -16.35 22.58 5.49
CA MET A 496 -16.25 22.75 6.95
C MET A 496 -15.08 23.68 7.28
N GLU A 497 -15.30 24.97 7.01
CA GLU A 497 -14.27 26.02 7.11
C GLU A 497 -14.54 27.03 8.24
N LYS A 498 -15.81 27.25 8.56
CA LYS A 498 -16.23 28.20 9.59
C LYS A 498 -16.68 27.50 10.87
N ASP A 499 -16.57 28.19 12.01
CA ASP A 499 -17.11 27.67 13.26
C ASP A 499 -18.59 27.33 13.13
N GLY A 500 -18.93 26.08 13.46
CA GLY A 500 -20.28 25.56 13.40
C GLY A 500 -20.71 24.92 12.08
N ASP A 501 -19.90 25.00 10.99
CA ASP A 501 -20.10 24.17 9.80
C ASP A 501 -19.89 22.69 10.16
N GLY A 502 -20.74 21.82 9.64
CA GLY A 502 -20.59 20.42 10.03
C GLY A 502 -21.64 19.46 9.51
N VAL A 503 -21.65 18.27 10.07
CA VAL A 503 -22.55 17.19 9.71
C VAL A 503 -23.05 16.43 10.94
N LYS A 504 -24.30 15.95 10.90
CA LYS A 504 -24.91 15.05 11.87
C LYS A 504 -25.32 13.76 11.21
N LEU A 505 -24.84 12.63 11.72
CA LEU A 505 -25.11 11.29 11.20
C LEU A 505 -25.78 10.42 12.27
N ASN A 506 -26.75 9.59 11.87
CA ASN A 506 -27.34 8.56 12.73
C ASN A 506 -26.72 7.21 12.39
N PHE A 507 -26.42 6.42 13.42
CA PHE A 507 -25.93 5.05 13.26
C PHE A 507 -26.61 4.11 14.26
N THR A 508 -26.52 2.81 14.02
CA THR A 508 -27.21 1.80 14.84
C THR A 508 -26.24 0.77 15.38
N VAL A 509 -26.33 0.50 16.67
CA VAL A 509 -25.63 -0.57 17.36
C VAL A 509 -26.63 -1.68 17.69
N LYS A 510 -26.38 -2.90 17.19
CA LYS A 510 -27.30 -4.03 17.38
C LYS A 510 -27.21 -4.64 18.80
N LYS A 511 -26.05 -4.63 19.40
CA LYS A 511 -25.76 -5.21 20.72
C LYS A 511 -24.98 -4.18 21.54
N GLY A 512 -25.39 -3.95 22.78
CA GLY A 512 -24.64 -3.08 23.69
C GLY A 512 -23.24 -3.61 23.97
N GLY A 513 -22.24 -2.71 24.02
CA GLY A 513 -20.86 -3.08 24.24
C GLY A 513 -19.89 -1.92 24.01
N LEU A 514 -18.60 -2.24 23.95
CA LEU A 514 -17.54 -1.32 23.60
C LEU A 514 -17.35 -1.34 22.09
N TYR A 515 -17.23 -0.16 21.48
CA TYR A 515 -17.08 0.01 20.03
C TYR A 515 -15.96 0.95 19.70
N ASN A 516 -15.23 0.64 18.63
CA ASN A 516 -14.42 1.60 17.90
C ASN A 516 -15.29 2.26 16.82
N LEU A 517 -15.29 3.57 16.82
CA LEU A 517 -15.82 4.40 15.74
C LEU A 517 -14.58 4.87 14.95
N HIS A 518 -14.33 4.25 13.81
CA HIS A 518 -13.23 4.62 12.92
C HIS A 518 -13.77 5.66 11.95
N ILE A 519 -13.38 6.91 12.14
CA ILE A 519 -13.77 8.04 11.30
C ILE A 519 -12.70 8.23 10.22
N ILE A 520 -13.11 8.16 8.98
CA ILE A 520 -12.26 8.38 7.82
C ILE A 520 -12.38 9.85 7.44
N PHE A 521 -11.24 10.54 7.38
CA PHE A 521 -11.16 11.98 7.16
C PHE A 521 -9.96 12.35 6.31
N GLY A 522 -10.02 13.53 5.69
CA GLY A 522 -8.88 14.20 5.09
C GLY A 522 -8.75 15.60 5.68
N LYS A 523 -7.53 16.05 5.88
CA LYS A 523 -7.23 17.43 6.23
C LYS A 523 -6.36 18.03 5.14
N HIS A 524 -6.95 18.90 4.33
CA HIS A 524 -6.21 19.60 3.30
C HIS A 524 -5.67 20.95 3.80
N ASN A 525 -4.79 21.49 3.02
CA ASN A 525 -4.22 22.79 3.24
C ASN A 525 -5.19 23.90 2.80
N ASP A 526 -5.23 25.00 3.54
CA ASP A 526 -5.90 26.19 3.12
C ASP A 526 -5.25 26.72 1.84
N SER A 527 -6.06 27.08 0.85
CA SER A 527 -5.58 27.59 -0.42
C SER A 527 -4.62 28.76 -0.25
N GLY A 528 -3.42 28.63 -0.79
CA GLY A 528 -2.40 29.68 -0.82
C GLY A 528 -1.37 29.66 0.30
N VAL A 529 -1.50 28.76 1.29
CA VAL A 529 -0.42 28.48 2.23
C VAL A 529 0.15 27.11 1.86
N PRO A 530 1.38 27.00 1.39
CA PRO A 530 1.99 25.69 1.26
C PRO A 530 1.90 25.03 2.64
N HIS A 531 1.04 24.01 2.74
CA HIS A 531 0.95 23.16 3.90
C HIS A 531 0.45 23.84 5.16
N GLY A 532 -0.86 24.04 5.26
CA GLY A 532 -1.54 24.30 6.53
C GLY A 532 -1.24 23.16 7.50
N ARG A 533 -0.12 23.26 8.19
CA ARG A 533 0.54 22.19 8.96
C ARG A 533 -0.02 22.03 10.35
N ASP A 534 -1.03 22.81 10.64
CA ASP A 534 -1.71 22.77 11.92
C ASP A 534 -2.80 21.71 11.95
N TYR A 535 -3.12 21.26 13.14
CA TYR A 535 -4.29 20.44 13.37
C TYR A 535 -5.56 21.21 13.04
N ALA A 536 -6.56 20.53 12.48
CA ALA A 536 -7.92 21.04 12.52
C ALA A 536 -8.53 20.71 13.87
N LYS A 537 -9.15 21.69 14.54
CA LYS A 537 -9.90 21.46 15.77
C LYS A 537 -11.38 21.28 15.46
N VAL A 538 -11.91 20.19 15.93
CA VAL A 538 -13.26 19.76 15.61
C VAL A 538 -14.02 19.41 16.88
N ARG A 539 -15.24 19.94 16.98
CA ARG A 539 -16.19 19.58 18.03
C ARG A 539 -16.94 18.34 17.61
N MET A 540 -16.66 17.24 18.26
CA MET A 540 -17.35 15.96 18.08
C MET A 540 -18.39 15.79 19.17
N ILE A 541 -19.62 15.44 18.82
CA ILE A 541 -20.71 15.18 19.76
C ILE A 541 -21.28 13.80 19.52
N ILE A 542 -21.19 12.92 20.51
CA ILE A 542 -21.80 11.58 20.46
C ILE A 542 -22.90 11.52 21.51
N ASP A 543 -24.17 11.31 21.07
CA ASP A 543 -25.34 11.27 21.94
C ASP A 543 -25.42 12.46 22.91
N GLY A 544 -25.10 13.66 22.43
CA GLY A 544 -25.10 14.90 23.18
C GLY A 544 -23.90 15.12 24.12
N LYS A 545 -22.91 14.23 24.12
CA LYS A 545 -21.63 14.42 24.84
C LYS A 545 -20.60 14.99 23.88
N GLU A 546 -20.09 16.16 24.23
CA GLU A 546 -19.15 16.93 23.44
C GLU A 546 -17.70 16.63 23.83
N GLU A 547 -16.83 16.60 22.82
CA GLU A 547 -15.37 16.49 22.96
C GLU A 547 -14.70 17.29 21.81
N ILE A 548 -13.65 18.04 22.12
CA ILE A 548 -12.82 18.70 21.09
C ILE A 548 -11.71 17.75 20.71
N ILE A 549 -11.62 17.44 19.44
CA ILE A 549 -10.58 16.60 18.86
C ILE A 549 -9.69 17.40 17.93
N SER A 550 -8.47 16.91 17.70
CA SER A 550 -7.52 17.47 16.75
C SER A 550 -7.29 16.45 15.63
N LEU A 551 -7.52 16.88 14.38
CA LEU A 551 -7.26 16.08 13.19
C LEU A 551 -5.90 16.46 12.61
N GLU A 552 -5.06 15.45 12.36
CA GLU A 552 -3.73 15.63 11.79
C GLU A 552 -3.80 16.02 10.30
N ASN A 553 -2.75 16.68 9.82
CA ASN A 553 -2.62 17.00 8.40
C ASN A 553 -2.40 15.74 7.57
N THR A 554 -3.17 15.58 6.49
CA THR A 554 -3.05 14.48 5.52
C THR A 554 -2.49 14.96 4.17
N VAL A 555 -1.98 16.17 4.10
CA VAL A 555 -1.43 16.85 2.91
C VAL A 555 -2.53 17.27 1.91
N LYS A 556 -3.38 16.35 1.48
CA LYS A 556 -4.54 16.60 0.61
C LYS A 556 -5.80 16.00 1.21
N SER A 557 -6.96 16.53 0.85
CA SER A 557 -8.26 16.00 1.28
C SER A 557 -8.46 14.55 0.88
N GLU A 558 -7.94 14.17 -0.26
CA GLU A 558 -8.04 12.83 -0.84
C GLU A 558 -7.08 11.82 -0.19
N CYS A 559 -6.05 12.29 0.51
CA CYS A 559 -5.15 11.43 1.28
C CYS A 559 -5.79 11.07 2.61
N THR A 560 -6.83 10.25 2.58
CA THR A 560 -7.64 9.94 3.75
C THR A 560 -6.87 9.18 4.82
N SER A 561 -7.13 9.55 6.07
CA SER A 561 -6.60 8.91 7.27
C SER A 561 -7.72 8.46 8.19
N LYS A 562 -7.37 7.82 9.28
CA LYS A 562 -8.29 7.27 10.26
C LYS A 562 -8.10 7.93 11.63
N PHE A 563 -9.21 8.39 12.21
CA PHE A 563 -9.29 8.74 13.62
C PHE A 563 -10.23 7.75 14.33
N THR A 564 -9.81 7.20 15.46
CA THR A 564 -10.59 6.19 16.18
C THR A 564 -11.04 6.69 17.54
N VAL A 565 -12.33 6.59 17.81
CA VAL A 565 -12.93 6.88 19.10
C VAL A 565 -13.52 5.63 19.71
N MET A 566 -13.09 5.27 20.91
CA MET A 566 -13.63 4.13 21.64
C MET A 566 -14.77 4.58 22.56
N LYS A 567 -15.96 4.02 22.42
CA LYS A 567 -17.15 4.36 23.20
C LYS A 567 -17.92 3.13 23.66
N SER A 568 -18.42 3.19 24.89
CA SER A 568 -19.40 2.21 25.38
C SER A 568 -20.79 2.66 24.95
N LEU A 569 -21.45 1.87 24.12
CA LEU A 569 -22.75 2.18 23.50
C LEU A 569 -23.77 1.09 23.85
N PRO A 570 -24.99 1.46 24.31
CA PRO A 570 -26.08 0.50 24.42
C PRO A 570 -26.59 0.07 23.03
N ALA A 571 -27.40 -0.99 22.97
CA ALA A 571 -28.08 -1.31 21.71
C ALA A 571 -29.12 -0.22 21.38
N GLY A 572 -29.18 0.22 20.13
CA GLY A 572 -30.10 1.24 19.68
C GLY A 572 -29.55 2.14 18.58
N ILE A 573 -30.26 3.25 18.37
CA ILE A 573 -29.88 4.31 17.43
C ILE A 573 -29.08 5.35 18.22
N HIS A 574 -27.95 5.74 17.65
CA HIS A 574 -27.04 6.75 18.18
C HIS A 574 -26.86 7.89 17.19
N THR A 575 -26.32 9.00 17.66
CA THR A 575 -25.96 10.15 16.81
C THR A 575 -24.49 10.49 16.99
N ILE A 576 -23.85 10.85 15.89
CA ILE A 576 -22.55 11.50 15.89
C ILE A 576 -22.63 12.80 15.10
N GLU A 577 -22.03 13.85 15.62
CA GLU A 577 -22.03 15.19 15.01
C GLU A 577 -20.59 15.71 14.99
N PHE A 578 -20.21 16.34 13.92
CA PHE A 578 -18.92 17.02 13.77
C PHE A 578 -19.17 18.47 13.38
N TYR A 579 -18.57 19.39 14.12
CA TYR A 579 -18.63 20.82 13.82
C TYR A 579 -17.23 21.42 13.82
N ASN A 580 -16.94 22.22 12.81
CA ASN A 580 -15.66 22.92 12.74
C ASN A 580 -15.50 23.91 13.89
N CYS A 581 -14.28 23.98 14.43
CA CYS A 581 -13.84 25.03 15.36
C CYS A 581 -12.67 25.84 14.79
N GLU A 582 -11.72 25.16 14.11
CA GLU A 582 -10.53 25.80 13.56
C GLU A 582 -9.93 24.91 12.46
N GLY A 583 -9.48 25.51 11.36
CA GLY A 583 -8.88 24.83 10.23
C GLY A 583 -9.90 24.27 9.25
N THR A 584 -9.43 23.49 8.27
CA THR A 584 -10.25 22.88 7.23
C THR A 584 -10.05 21.37 7.21
N TYR A 585 -11.11 20.62 7.01
CA TYR A 585 -11.08 19.18 6.91
C TYR A 585 -12.28 18.67 6.10
N VAL A 586 -12.21 17.42 5.68
CA VAL A 586 -13.31 16.70 5.03
C VAL A 586 -13.58 15.40 5.78
N LEU A 587 -14.81 14.93 5.69
CA LEU A 587 -15.21 13.63 6.24
C LEU A 587 -15.70 12.74 5.12
N ASP A 588 -15.28 11.49 5.13
CA ASP A 588 -15.69 10.47 4.18
C ASP A 588 -16.74 9.54 4.84
N SER A 589 -16.30 8.60 5.63
CA SER A 589 -17.16 7.58 6.22
C SER A 589 -16.80 7.26 7.68
N MET A 590 -17.66 6.51 8.34
CA MET A 590 -17.41 5.96 9.67
C MET A 590 -17.66 4.46 9.69
N LEU A 591 -16.64 3.68 10.05
CA LEU A 591 -16.80 2.24 10.31
C LEU A 591 -17.05 2.03 11.82
N VAL A 592 -18.22 1.48 12.16
CA VAL A 592 -18.60 1.13 13.53
C VAL A 592 -18.24 -0.33 13.78
N SER A 593 -17.20 -0.58 14.57
CA SER A 593 -16.65 -1.90 14.83
C SER A 593 -16.74 -2.27 16.30
N PRO A 594 -17.27 -3.47 16.66
CA PRO A 594 -17.15 -3.96 18.02
C PRO A 594 -15.69 -4.01 18.45
N TYR A 595 -15.40 -3.52 19.65
CA TYR A 595 -14.06 -3.59 20.20
C TYR A 595 -13.87 -4.89 20.98
N GLU A 596 -12.85 -5.64 20.61
CA GLU A 596 -12.30 -6.73 21.39
C GLU A 596 -10.82 -6.42 21.63
N ALA A 597 -10.38 -6.41 22.89
CA ALA A 597 -8.98 -6.16 23.19
C ALA A 597 -8.11 -7.26 22.57
N PRO A 598 -7.15 -6.96 21.72
CA PRO A 598 -6.26 -7.98 21.18
C PRO A 598 -5.41 -8.53 22.31
N ILE A 599 -5.54 -9.81 22.60
CA ILE A 599 -4.70 -10.53 23.56
C ILE A 599 -3.45 -11.03 22.85
N GLU A 600 -3.63 -11.56 21.67
CA GLU A 600 -2.59 -12.12 20.80
C GLU A 600 -2.46 -11.27 19.54
N ILE A 601 -1.23 -11.01 19.10
CA ILE A 601 -0.98 -10.28 17.87
C ILE A 601 -0.77 -11.25 16.69
N PRO A 602 -1.08 -10.83 15.44
CA PRO A 602 -0.85 -11.67 14.27
C PRO A 602 0.62 -12.02 14.11
N VAL A 603 0.91 -13.31 13.92
CA VAL A 603 2.20 -13.84 13.50
C VAL A 603 1.94 -14.64 12.22
N LEU A 604 2.51 -14.18 11.12
CA LEU A 604 2.34 -14.76 9.79
C LEU A 604 3.58 -15.57 9.44
N ASN A 605 3.42 -16.86 9.17
CA ASN A 605 4.51 -17.69 8.68
C ASN A 605 4.79 -17.36 7.21
N ASP A 606 6.05 -17.21 6.82
CA ASP A 606 6.47 -16.98 5.43
C ASP A 606 7.24 -18.16 4.84
N SER A 607 8.15 -18.72 5.62
CA SER A 607 8.98 -19.87 5.26
C SER A 607 9.54 -20.51 6.54
N ASP A 608 10.34 -21.55 6.42
CA ASP A 608 11.00 -22.19 7.54
C ASP A 608 11.74 -21.15 8.40
N ASN A 609 11.29 -21.00 9.65
CA ASN A 609 11.87 -20.12 10.66
C ASN A 609 11.76 -18.60 10.40
N ARG A 610 11.05 -18.15 9.36
CA ARG A 610 10.81 -16.74 9.05
C ARG A 610 9.35 -16.39 9.25
N TYR A 611 9.11 -15.35 10.03
CA TYR A 611 7.78 -14.90 10.43
C TYR A 611 7.66 -13.38 10.34
N TYR A 612 6.43 -12.89 10.12
CA TYR A 612 6.09 -11.47 10.23
C TYR A 612 5.09 -11.29 11.37
N ALA A 613 5.51 -10.57 12.41
CA ALA A 613 4.65 -10.21 13.55
C ALA A 613 4.14 -8.78 13.37
N ILE A 614 2.84 -8.55 13.60
CA ILE A 614 2.23 -7.24 13.38
C ILE A 614 1.80 -6.64 14.70
N ALA A 615 2.65 -5.77 15.24
CA ALA A 615 2.46 -5.12 16.53
C ALA A 615 1.59 -3.86 16.42
N PRO A 616 0.56 -3.68 17.25
CA PRO A 616 -0.28 -2.48 17.21
C PRO A 616 0.42 -1.21 17.72
N HIS A 617 1.47 -1.32 18.54
CA HIS A 617 2.27 -0.21 19.08
C HIS A 617 3.69 -0.65 19.37
N ASP A 618 4.58 0.34 19.50
CA ASP A 618 5.94 0.11 20.01
C ASP A 618 5.87 -0.39 21.46
N GLY A 619 6.61 -1.44 21.78
CA GLY A 619 6.67 -1.95 23.15
C GLY A 619 7.09 -3.39 23.31
N TYR A 620 7.02 -3.87 24.56
CA TYR A 620 7.34 -5.27 24.89
C TYR A 620 6.12 -6.18 24.76
N TYR A 621 6.36 -7.34 24.17
CA TYR A 621 5.38 -8.41 23.96
C TYR A 621 5.87 -9.69 24.59
N SER A 622 4.97 -10.46 25.22
CA SER A 622 5.33 -11.80 25.74
C SER A 622 5.42 -12.77 24.56
N LEU A 623 6.55 -13.43 24.45
CA LEU A 623 6.78 -14.53 23.51
C LEU A 623 6.59 -15.84 24.25
N LEU A 624 5.68 -16.68 23.75
CA LEU A 624 5.46 -18.04 24.22
C LEU A 624 5.84 -19.03 23.12
N SER A 625 6.85 -19.87 23.39
CA SER A 625 7.32 -20.88 22.45
C SER A 625 7.56 -22.20 23.17
N ASN A 626 7.65 -23.27 22.41
CA ASN A 626 8.15 -24.57 22.87
C ASN A 626 9.69 -24.72 22.70
N HIS A 627 10.35 -23.67 22.18
CA HIS A 627 11.79 -23.59 21.94
C HIS A 627 12.41 -22.42 22.69
N SER A 628 13.68 -22.54 23.02
CA SER A 628 14.57 -21.48 23.49
C SER A 628 15.74 -21.40 22.53
N GLY A 629 16.29 -20.21 22.29
CA GLY A 629 17.43 -20.06 21.40
C GLY A 629 17.60 -18.65 20.85
N GLU A 630 18.41 -18.58 19.82
CA GLU A 630 18.65 -17.31 19.11
C GLU A 630 17.40 -16.81 18.38
N ILE A 631 17.17 -15.53 18.43
CA ILE A 631 16.12 -14.82 17.72
C ILE A 631 16.74 -13.63 17.01
N SER A 632 16.24 -13.35 15.79
CA SER A 632 16.51 -12.09 15.09
C SER A 632 15.20 -11.35 14.90
N ILE A 633 15.16 -10.05 15.21
CA ILE A 633 14.00 -9.18 14.98
C ILE A 633 14.46 -7.96 14.17
N ASP A 634 14.00 -7.88 12.92
CA ASP A 634 14.46 -6.86 11.96
C ASP A 634 16.00 -6.76 11.89
N GLY A 635 16.69 -7.90 11.99
CA GLY A 635 18.14 -8.00 11.99
C GLY A 635 18.84 -7.78 13.33
N ALA A 636 18.14 -7.31 14.38
CA ALA A 636 18.70 -7.28 15.75
C ALA A 636 18.76 -8.70 16.33
N LEU A 637 19.92 -9.07 16.87
CA LEU A 637 20.18 -10.42 17.41
C LEU A 637 19.97 -10.46 18.92
N GLY A 638 19.33 -11.50 19.39
CA GLY A 638 19.11 -11.78 20.80
C GLY A 638 18.91 -13.25 21.07
N SER A 639 18.60 -13.57 22.32
CA SER A 639 18.29 -14.95 22.77
C SER A 639 17.04 -14.90 23.63
N VAL A 640 16.15 -15.88 23.44
CA VAL A 640 14.90 -16.00 24.19
C VAL A 640 14.74 -17.38 24.82
N GLU A 641 14.06 -17.41 25.95
CA GLU A 641 13.61 -18.59 26.64
C GLU A 641 12.19 -18.98 26.19
N ASN A 642 11.67 -20.12 26.69
CA ASN A 642 10.33 -20.62 26.36
C ASN A 642 9.19 -19.60 26.64
N LEU A 643 9.39 -18.77 27.65
CA LEU A 643 8.53 -17.65 27.99
C LEU A 643 9.41 -16.44 28.26
N ASP A 644 9.36 -15.48 27.39
CA ASP A 644 10.19 -14.29 27.44
C ASP A 644 9.40 -13.05 26.99
N ILE A 645 10.06 -11.90 27.02
CA ILE A 645 9.51 -10.67 26.46
C ILE A 645 10.45 -10.17 25.37
N VAL A 646 9.88 -9.67 24.28
CA VAL A 646 10.64 -9.10 23.16
C VAL A 646 10.10 -7.73 22.81
N TYR A 647 10.99 -6.82 22.42
CA TYR A 647 10.58 -5.46 21.97
C TYR A 647 10.26 -5.48 20.48
N LEU A 648 9.03 -5.08 20.14
CA LEU A 648 8.58 -4.90 18.75
C LEU A 648 8.27 -3.44 18.49
N ARG A 649 8.61 -2.98 17.28
CA ARG A 649 8.12 -1.70 16.75
C ARG A 649 6.68 -1.84 16.27
N ARG A 650 5.94 -0.74 16.26
CA ARG A 650 4.61 -0.71 15.65
C ARG A 650 4.68 -1.16 14.18
N GLY A 651 3.68 -1.93 13.75
CA GLY A 651 3.59 -2.44 12.40
C GLY A 651 4.28 -3.79 12.24
N VAL A 652 4.89 -4.02 11.09
CA VAL A 652 5.46 -5.31 10.71
C VAL A 652 6.87 -5.46 11.25
N ASN A 653 7.13 -6.58 11.90
CA ASN A 653 8.45 -6.99 12.37
C ASN A 653 8.81 -8.32 11.74
N GLU A 654 9.92 -8.39 11.03
CA GLU A 654 10.46 -9.64 10.53
C GLU A 654 11.18 -10.38 11.65
N ILE A 655 10.75 -11.61 11.92
CA ILE A 655 11.33 -12.46 12.99
C ILE A 655 11.89 -13.73 12.39
N THR A 656 13.16 -14.01 12.67
CA THR A 656 13.76 -15.32 12.40
C THR A 656 13.92 -16.06 13.73
N PHE A 657 13.29 -17.25 13.84
CA PHE A 657 13.33 -18.07 15.05
C PHE A 657 13.14 -19.55 14.72
N GLY A 658 13.89 -20.42 15.42
CA GLY A 658 13.95 -21.85 15.12
C GLY A 658 12.75 -22.69 15.57
N GLY A 659 11.64 -22.10 15.96
CA GLY A 659 10.45 -22.81 16.42
C GLY A 659 9.17 -21.99 16.30
N GLU A 660 8.03 -22.64 16.47
CA GLU A 660 6.75 -21.96 16.54
C GLU A 660 6.63 -21.14 17.84
N PHE A 661 6.01 -19.98 17.72
CA PHE A 661 5.77 -19.09 18.86
C PHE A 661 4.47 -18.31 18.69
N ARG A 662 4.02 -17.73 19.81
CA ARG A 662 2.88 -16.81 19.87
C ARG A 662 3.31 -15.56 20.63
N LEU A 663 2.72 -14.43 20.27
CA LEU A 663 3.02 -13.13 20.88
C LEU A 663 1.79 -12.52 21.51
N PHE A 664 1.95 -11.98 22.71
CA PHE A 664 0.87 -11.41 23.50
C PHE A 664 1.25 -10.01 24.01
N ALA A 665 0.28 -9.09 23.97
CA ALA A 665 0.46 -7.77 24.57
C ALA A 665 0.66 -7.91 26.09
N VAL A 666 1.69 -7.27 26.63
CA VAL A 666 2.03 -7.29 28.06
C VAL A 666 2.35 -5.90 28.60
N THR A 667 2.30 -5.74 29.90
CA THR A 667 2.73 -4.53 30.61
C THR A 667 4.16 -4.63 31.17
N ALA A 668 4.84 -5.75 30.94
CA ALA A 668 6.21 -5.95 31.39
C ALA A 668 7.19 -5.07 30.63
N LYS A 669 8.29 -4.71 31.30
CA LYS A 669 9.37 -3.93 30.71
C LYS A 669 10.71 -4.60 31.06
N ALA A 670 11.58 -4.71 30.05
CA ALA A 670 12.99 -4.96 30.25
C ALA A 670 13.75 -3.61 30.37
N PHE A 671 15.01 -3.54 30.00
CA PHE A 671 15.74 -2.28 30.01
C PHE A 671 15.14 -1.30 29.00
N SER A 672 14.84 -0.10 29.47
CA SER A 672 14.35 1.01 28.67
C SER A 672 14.87 2.33 29.22
N LYS A 673 15.52 3.13 28.37
CA LYS A 673 16.07 4.43 28.74
C LYS A 673 15.65 5.49 27.72
N THR A 674 14.91 6.47 28.20
CA THR A 674 14.47 7.63 27.39
C THR A 674 15.45 8.78 27.59
N ILE A 675 15.83 9.43 26.47
CA ILE A 675 16.67 10.61 26.38
C ILE A 675 15.83 11.69 25.68
N LYS A 676 15.57 12.77 26.35
CA LYS A 676 14.81 13.91 25.78
C LYS A 676 15.73 14.88 25.08
N ALA A 677 15.20 15.69 24.17
CA ALA A 677 15.96 16.69 23.42
C ALA A 677 16.75 17.63 24.34
N GLU A 678 16.18 18.05 25.50
CA GLU A 678 16.83 18.92 26.48
C GLU A 678 18.01 18.30 27.22
N ASP A 679 18.13 16.96 27.22
CA ASP A 679 19.22 16.22 27.87
C ASP A 679 20.43 15.99 26.95
N ILE A 680 20.36 16.44 25.71
CA ILE A 680 21.33 16.19 24.65
C ILE A 680 22.27 17.39 24.50
N THR A 681 23.56 17.13 24.43
CA THR A 681 24.57 18.18 24.20
C THR A 681 24.63 18.54 22.72
N LEU A 682 24.43 19.81 22.41
CA LEU A 682 24.42 20.32 21.04
C LEU A 682 25.70 21.10 20.73
N SER A 683 26.14 21.01 19.49
CA SER A 683 27.25 21.78 18.95
C SER A 683 27.07 22.12 17.46
N GLY A 684 27.90 23.03 16.96
CA GLY A 684 27.81 23.50 15.58
C GLY A 684 26.52 24.30 15.33
N LYS A 685 25.77 23.89 14.32
CA LYS A 685 24.50 24.55 13.94
C LYS A 685 23.27 23.97 14.63
N ALA A 686 23.39 22.85 15.33
CA ALA A 686 22.25 22.20 16.00
C ALA A 686 21.65 23.13 17.07
N GLN A 687 20.35 23.17 17.16
CA GLN A 687 19.58 24.07 18.04
C GLN A 687 18.51 23.31 18.80
N LEU A 688 18.29 23.73 20.05
CA LEU A 688 17.15 23.27 20.85
C LEU A 688 16.02 24.29 20.71
N LEU A 689 14.88 23.86 20.23
CA LEU A 689 13.70 24.69 19.97
C LEU A 689 12.49 24.09 20.66
N THR A 690 11.46 24.90 20.85
CA THR A 690 10.15 24.45 21.36
C THR A 690 9.07 24.95 20.41
N ASP A 691 8.20 24.05 19.96
CA ASP A 691 7.12 24.42 19.09
C ASP A 691 5.96 25.11 19.82
N LYS A 692 4.97 25.59 19.07
CA LYS A 692 3.80 26.30 19.64
C LYS A 692 2.88 25.41 20.49
N TYR A 693 3.04 24.10 20.45
CA TYR A 693 2.31 23.14 21.28
C TYR A 693 3.11 22.67 22.50
N GLY A 694 4.32 23.21 22.68
CA GLY A 694 5.17 22.96 23.84
C GLY A 694 6.06 21.72 23.72
N VAL A 695 6.21 21.14 22.53
CA VAL A 695 7.16 20.05 22.29
C VAL A 695 8.54 20.62 22.06
N THR A 696 9.52 20.20 22.88
CA THR A 696 10.93 20.58 22.72
C THR A 696 11.61 19.57 21.81
N TYR A 697 12.40 20.06 20.83
CA TYR A 697 13.07 19.26 19.83
C TYR A 697 14.42 19.83 19.41
N ILE A 698 15.27 18.98 18.85
CA ILE A 698 16.53 19.37 18.22
C ILE A 698 16.27 19.60 16.74
N ASP A 699 16.78 20.71 16.24
CA ASP A 699 16.73 21.10 14.82
C ASP A 699 18.13 21.41 14.28
N ASN A 700 18.26 21.58 12.95
CA ASN A 700 19.49 21.98 12.27
C ASN A 700 20.68 21.02 12.43
N ILE A 701 20.41 19.72 12.63
CA ILE A 701 21.43 18.70 12.34
C ILE A 701 21.49 18.56 10.82
N SER A 702 22.60 18.97 10.22
CA SER A 702 22.74 19.02 8.76
C SER A 702 24.19 18.70 8.34
N ASP A 703 24.41 18.47 7.04
CA ASP A 703 25.73 18.27 6.44
C ASP A 703 26.64 19.50 6.55
N LEU A 704 26.07 20.65 6.92
CA LEU A 704 26.84 21.89 7.19
C LEU A 704 27.29 22.05 8.65
N GLY A 705 27.19 21.01 9.50
CA GLY A 705 27.85 20.91 10.77
C GLY A 705 27.00 21.12 12.02
N GLY A 706 25.77 20.61 12.03
CA GLY A 706 25.01 20.40 13.28
C GLY A 706 25.38 19.06 13.92
N LYS A 707 25.51 19.01 15.24
CA LYS A 707 25.84 17.79 15.98
C LYS A 707 25.11 17.73 17.32
N ALA A 708 24.63 16.54 17.67
CA ALA A 708 24.00 16.23 18.95
C ALA A 708 24.66 14.99 19.59
N GLU A 709 24.98 15.03 20.89
CA GLU A 709 25.69 13.97 21.59
C GLU A 709 25.05 13.69 22.95
N PHE A 710 24.93 12.39 23.27
CA PHE A 710 24.47 11.96 24.58
C PHE A 710 25.08 10.63 24.98
N ASN A 711 25.12 10.38 26.30
CA ASN A 711 25.59 9.11 26.85
C ASN A 711 24.42 8.27 27.32
N VAL A 712 24.50 6.95 27.04
CA VAL A 712 23.59 5.95 27.60
C VAL A 712 24.38 4.83 28.25
N ASN A 713 23.98 4.49 29.49
CA ASN A 713 24.54 3.35 30.21
C ASN A 713 23.58 2.17 30.01
N VAL A 714 24.10 1.06 29.48
CA VAL A 714 23.33 -0.16 29.24
C VAL A 714 23.85 -1.31 30.08
N PRO A 715 22.97 -2.28 30.45
CA PRO A 715 23.31 -3.33 31.42
C PRO A 715 24.11 -4.49 30.84
N SER A 716 24.21 -4.63 29.53
CA SER A 716 24.91 -5.74 28.85
C SER A 716 25.31 -5.36 27.43
N ASP A 717 26.29 -6.06 26.88
CA ASP A 717 26.58 -6.07 25.45
C ASP A 717 25.38 -6.62 24.67
N GLY A 718 25.11 -6.07 23.46
CA GLY A 718 24.11 -6.62 22.56
C GLY A 718 23.46 -5.60 21.63
N ASP A 719 22.46 -6.06 20.91
CA ASP A 719 21.66 -5.21 20.03
C ASP A 719 20.47 -4.65 20.82
N TYR A 720 20.27 -3.34 20.62
CA TYR A 720 19.20 -2.55 21.23
C TYR A 720 18.30 -1.94 20.16
N ARG A 721 17.03 -1.83 20.49
CA ARG A 721 16.02 -1.15 19.65
C ARG A 721 15.94 0.32 20.06
N VAL A 722 16.26 1.23 19.15
CA VAL A 722 16.20 2.67 19.39
C VAL A 722 14.99 3.24 18.69
N THR A 723 14.03 3.71 19.47
CA THR A 723 12.83 4.39 18.96
C THR A 723 13.03 5.89 19.06
N VAL A 724 12.89 6.59 17.94
CA VAL A 724 12.99 8.05 17.83
C VAL A 724 11.62 8.66 17.66
N LEU A 725 11.28 9.66 18.48
CA LEU A 725 10.13 10.52 18.28
C LEU A 725 10.57 11.74 17.47
N TYR A 726 10.03 11.88 16.26
CA TYR A 726 10.50 12.86 15.28
C TYR A 726 9.36 13.52 14.50
N ALA A 727 9.65 14.66 13.89
CA ALA A 727 8.83 15.26 12.86
C ALA A 727 9.66 15.61 11.62
N ASN A 728 9.07 15.39 10.43
CA ASN A 728 9.65 15.72 9.15
C ASN A 728 8.56 16.20 8.19
N ASN A 729 8.68 17.39 7.66
CA ASN A 729 7.70 17.98 6.77
C ASN A 729 8.28 18.47 5.44
N SER A 730 9.40 17.91 5.04
CA SER A 730 10.06 18.32 3.81
C SER A 730 9.34 17.78 2.58
N GLU A 731 9.19 18.62 1.57
CA GLU A 731 8.48 18.31 0.34
C GLU A 731 9.30 18.75 -0.86
N GLY A 732 9.23 17.95 -1.93
CA GLY A 732 9.93 18.19 -3.19
C GLY A 732 9.17 19.12 -4.10
N GLY A 733 7.98 18.79 -4.42
CA GLY A 733 7.13 19.53 -5.34
C GLY A 733 5.70 19.00 -5.32
N TYR A 734 4.86 19.72 -6.06
CA TYR A 734 3.50 19.30 -6.39
C TYR A 734 3.43 19.08 -7.88
N HIS A 735 2.99 17.90 -8.28
CA HIS A 735 2.40 17.67 -9.58
C HIS A 735 0.89 17.93 -9.49
N ASP A 736 0.20 17.96 -10.62
CA ASP A 736 -1.25 18.19 -10.65
C ASP A 736 -2.00 17.17 -9.78
N TYR A 737 -1.47 15.96 -9.65
CA TYR A 737 -2.14 14.82 -9.01
C TYR A 737 -1.49 14.41 -7.68
N ASN A 738 -0.20 14.53 -7.52
CA ASN A 738 0.55 13.95 -6.41
C ASN A 738 1.49 14.95 -5.73
N VAL A 739 2.03 14.55 -4.59
CA VAL A 739 2.99 15.33 -3.81
C VAL A 739 4.21 14.48 -3.53
N ASP A 740 5.37 14.97 -3.94
CA ASP A 740 6.64 14.38 -3.56
C ASP A 740 6.98 14.72 -2.11
N LEU A 741 6.98 13.70 -1.28
CA LEU A 741 7.45 13.80 0.10
C LEU A 741 8.94 13.50 0.13
N ILE A 742 9.69 14.24 0.94
CA ILE A 742 11.13 14.03 1.11
C ILE A 742 11.39 13.39 2.47
N GLU A 743 11.99 12.21 2.46
CA GLU A 743 12.54 11.57 3.63
C GLU A 743 13.78 12.32 4.08
N ARG A 744 13.93 12.51 5.40
CA ARG A 744 15.13 13.02 6.01
C ARG A 744 15.88 11.90 6.69
N TYR A 745 17.17 12.09 6.92
CA TYR A 745 17.98 11.10 7.61
C TYR A 745 18.94 11.72 8.59
N MET A 746 19.30 10.92 9.57
CA MET A 746 20.38 11.23 10.51
C MET A 746 21.45 10.14 10.43
N THR A 747 22.70 10.54 10.59
CA THR A 747 23.83 9.62 10.75
C THR A 747 24.07 9.37 12.23
N VAL A 748 23.85 8.15 12.66
CA VAL A 748 24.04 7.71 14.06
C VAL A 748 25.39 7.03 14.20
N THR A 749 26.22 7.52 15.09
CA THR A 749 27.57 6.97 15.35
C THR A 749 27.70 6.50 16.79
N VAL A 750 28.15 5.28 17.00
CA VAL A 750 28.50 4.68 18.29
C VAL A 750 29.73 3.77 18.13
N GLY A 751 30.68 3.82 19.06
CA GLY A 751 31.89 2.98 19.04
C GLY A 751 32.70 3.11 17.75
N GLY A 752 32.62 4.24 17.05
CA GLY A 752 33.31 4.51 15.79
C GLY A 752 32.64 3.88 14.55
N LYS A 753 31.46 3.25 14.69
CA LYS A 753 30.64 2.76 13.59
C LYS A 753 29.51 3.75 13.34
N SER A 754 29.23 4.03 12.07
CA SER A 754 28.16 4.95 11.64
C SER A 754 27.16 4.24 10.76
N GLN A 755 25.88 4.63 10.88
CA GLN A 755 24.81 4.25 9.96
C GLN A 755 23.91 5.43 9.69
N ASP A 756 23.42 5.53 8.46
CA ASP A 756 22.41 6.50 8.07
C ASP A 756 21.03 5.89 8.29
N VAL A 757 20.18 6.62 9.01
CA VAL A 757 18.82 6.21 9.43
C VAL A 757 17.83 7.19 8.84
N PHE A 758 17.01 6.71 7.91
CA PHE A 758 16.01 7.52 7.23
C PHE A 758 14.72 7.60 8.05
N THR A 759 14.03 8.71 7.91
CA THR A 759 12.73 8.98 8.55
C THR A 759 11.74 9.43 7.51
N ARG A 760 10.56 8.81 7.52
CA ARG A 760 9.48 9.19 6.63
C ARG A 760 8.99 10.60 6.92
N ASN A 761 8.45 11.27 5.89
CA ASN A 761 7.74 12.52 6.04
C ASN A 761 6.48 12.32 6.92
N THR A 762 6.29 13.19 7.91
CA THR A 762 5.15 13.19 8.83
C THR A 762 4.04 14.16 8.42
N CYS A 763 4.16 14.77 7.25
CA CYS A 763 3.25 15.75 6.66
C CYS A 763 3.07 17.05 7.47
N SER A 764 3.76 17.18 8.60
CA SER A 764 3.67 18.37 9.48
C SER A 764 4.87 18.49 10.40
N ASN A 765 5.30 19.72 10.72
CA ASN A 765 6.29 20.00 11.78
C ASN A 765 5.77 19.74 13.19
N PHE A 766 4.46 19.55 13.34
CA PHE A 766 3.79 19.42 14.62
C PHE A 766 3.25 18.02 14.86
N THR A 767 3.31 17.15 13.85
CA THR A 767 2.92 15.74 13.96
C THR A 767 4.16 14.90 14.18
N TYR A 768 4.36 14.48 15.41
CA TYR A 768 5.47 13.62 15.80
C TYR A 768 5.05 12.15 15.64
N LYS A 769 5.92 11.39 14.98
CA LYS A 769 5.76 9.94 14.79
C LYS A 769 6.99 9.21 15.29
N THR A 770 6.88 7.91 15.50
CA THR A 770 8.00 7.07 15.93
C THR A 770 8.54 6.27 14.76
N MET A 771 9.85 6.06 14.75
CA MET A 771 10.53 5.07 13.94
C MET A 771 11.55 4.34 14.81
N THR A 772 11.87 3.10 14.48
CA THR A 772 12.77 2.26 15.28
C THR A 772 13.87 1.66 14.40
N PHE A 773 15.11 1.74 14.87
CA PHE A 773 16.28 1.14 14.25
C PHE A 773 17.13 0.41 15.31
N ASN A 774 18.13 -0.34 14.88
CA ASN A 774 18.99 -1.15 15.75
C ASN A 774 20.32 -0.47 16.00
N LEU A 775 20.84 -0.57 17.23
CA LEU A 775 22.21 -0.23 17.62
C LEU A 775 22.86 -1.36 18.43
N SER A 776 24.06 -1.75 18.06
CA SER A 776 24.90 -2.62 18.91
C SER A 776 25.61 -1.74 19.93
N LEU A 777 25.34 -1.99 21.21
CA LEU A 777 25.93 -1.27 22.36
C LEU A 777 26.75 -2.20 23.23
N SER A 778 27.76 -1.66 23.91
CA SER A 778 28.57 -2.39 24.89
C SER A 778 28.08 -2.13 26.31
N GLU A 779 28.24 -3.09 27.21
CA GLU A 779 27.96 -2.92 28.65
C GLU A 779 28.61 -1.65 29.19
N GLY A 780 27.86 -0.89 29.96
CA GLY A 780 28.30 0.42 30.52
C GLY A 780 27.98 1.60 29.65
N ASP A 781 28.83 2.62 29.66
CA ASP A 781 28.57 3.91 29.04
C ASP A 781 28.90 3.91 27.53
N ASN A 782 27.93 4.29 26.71
CA ASN A 782 28.07 4.46 25.28
C ASN A 782 27.78 5.91 24.88
N LEU A 783 28.72 6.55 24.20
CA LEU A 783 28.54 7.86 23.58
C LEU A 783 27.87 7.66 22.21
N ILE A 784 26.68 8.20 22.06
CA ILE A 784 25.94 8.21 20.79
C ILE A 784 26.01 9.62 20.21
N THR A 785 26.37 9.70 18.95
CA THR A 785 26.50 10.97 18.21
C THR A 785 25.51 10.96 17.04
N LEU A 786 24.72 12.02 16.91
CA LEU A 786 23.84 12.28 15.79
C LEU A 786 24.43 13.42 14.95
N THR A 787 24.63 13.16 13.67
CA THR A 787 25.10 14.10 12.64
C THR A 787 24.29 13.91 11.36
N ASN A 788 24.72 14.52 10.27
CA ASN A 788 24.30 14.17 8.93
C ASN A 788 25.54 14.01 8.04
N SER A 789 25.67 12.89 7.37
CA SER A 789 26.83 12.55 6.54
C SER A 789 26.94 13.39 5.27
N GLY A 790 25.84 13.96 4.79
CA GLY A 790 25.76 14.62 3.48
C GLY A 790 25.83 13.65 2.29
N ASN A 791 25.72 12.33 2.53
CA ASN A 791 25.81 11.32 1.49
C ASN A 791 24.60 11.34 0.54
N TYR A 792 23.44 11.76 1.04
CA TYR A 792 22.19 11.78 0.28
C TYR A 792 21.71 13.23 0.15
N LYS A 793 21.56 13.69 -1.10
CA LYS A 793 21.11 15.04 -1.45
C LYS A 793 19.90 14.96 -2.34
N PHE A 794 18.84 15.59 -1.90
CA PHE A 794 17.61 15.67 -2.64
C PHE A 794 17.65 16.88 -3.56
N HIS A 795 17.71 16.71 -4.88
CA HIS A 795 17.84 17.79 -5.87
C HIS A 795 18.99 18.77 -5.54
N ASN A 796 20.16 18.26 -5.15
CA ASN A 796 21.33 19.05 -4.75
C ASN A 796 21.09 20.04 -3.58
N ARG A 797 20.07 19.83 -2.75
CA ARG A 797 19.80 20.61 -1.56
C ARG A 797 20.63 20.11 -0.38
N GLU A 798 20.82 20.99 0.63
CA GLU A 798 21.41 20.61 1.91
C GLU A 798 20.66 19.43 2.53
N ALA A 799 21.40 18.42 2.99
CA ALA A 799 20.83 17.30 3.72
C ALA A 799 20.57 17.70 5.17
N PHE A 800 19.35 17.45 5.65
CA PHE A 800 18.94 17.70 7.02
C PHE A 800 18.50 16.40 7.69
N ALA A 801 18.77 16.28 9.00
CA ALA A 801 18.10 15.33 9.85
C ALA A 801 16.63 15.80 10.11
N PRO A 802 15.73 14.89 10.52
CA PRO A 802 14.42 15.28 11.00
C PRO A 802 14.54 16.11 12.29
N GLN A 803 13.47 16.76 12.70
CA GLN A 803 13.31 17.31 14.04
C GLN A 803 13.24 16.15 15.05
N ILE A 804 14.09 16.12 16.08
CA ILE A 804 14.18 15.02 17.04
C ILE A 804 13.72 15.49 18.41
N ALA A 805 12.62 14.93 18.91
CA ALA A 805 12.09 15.27 20.22
C ALA A 805 12.59 14.33 21.34
N GLU A 806 12.72 13.05 21.05
CA GLU A 806 13.06 12.04 22.05
C GLU A 806 13.67 10.81 21.39
N LEU A 807 14.59 10.13 22.10
CA LEU A 807 15.07 8.81 21.77
C LEU A 807 14.85 7.86 22.92
N THR A 808 14.33 6.67 22.69
CA THR A 808 14.20 5.63 23.71
C THR A 808 14.97 4.39 23.28
N ILE A 809 15.92 3.97 24.12
CA ILE A 809 16.77 2.80 23.92
C ILE A 809 16.20 1.65 24.73
N ASN A 810 15.83 0.56 24.06
CA ASN A 810 15.19 -0.61 24.64
C ASN A 810 16.05 -1.85 24.39
N SER A 811 16.23 -2.73 25.40
CA SER A 811 16.80 -4.05 25.12
C SER A 811 15.89 -4.83 24.17
N LEU A 812 16.45 -5.75 23.40
CA LEU A 812 15.65 -6.60 22.51
C LEU A 812 14.77 -7.58 23.31
N SER A 813 15.29 -8.11 24.39
CA SER A 813 14.63 -9.05 25.31
C SER A 813 14.99 -8.76 26.77
#